data_eae92178a523429d990015c8412d8ce9
#
_entry.id   eae92178a523429d990015c8412d8ce9
#
_cell.length_a   1.000
_cell.length_b   1.000
_cell.length_c   1.000
_cell.angle_alpha   90.00
_cell.angle_beta   90.00
_cell.angle_gamma   90.00
#
_symmetry.space_group_name_H-M   'P 1'
#
loop_
_entity.id
_entity.type
_entity.pdbx_description
1 polymer ?
#
loop_
_entity_poly.entity_id
_entity_poly.type
_entity_poly.pdbx_seq_one_letter_code
_entity_poly.pdbx_strand_id
1 'polypeptide(L)'
;MVAPGRKISKTSRASGIFPFGTTTSPLSLPPSLLLMDRLLYLLSLSLVTLIRLLPITVCFVLGQILGLIVWAILPGYRRLSKQNLRIAFGPDLTPGNAATITRQHFANLGANILCSLKIPALSEKQLRSRLSFDQEENWEDWIVGKEANGQGTVAALSHFGNWEINAQIAEFVKPRRAGCVYQALRNAKMDDLVNRDRRSRGVATFDRKKEMQGAATMLKEGGVVGVLTDQHAGNAGIWMPLFGKLASTSPLAASLAQRTGALLAQVTVRTVGLARWVIHTSAPIPTEGREITAITMDLNHLLEQEILNSPADWFWVHNRWKLPYPNFLLSEVKRGIYLPSEITTADLQSFNILVRSPNWLGDACMAIPSMRAIKAGRPDLRLTILSPAKLAPLWREIPEVDAVLEIPPRSSPRKVASLIKKAGHFDVALLLPNSLRSALEVWLAGIPRRIGREIHRGRWLLNQTMAPRRELHPALHQAEELLAMIRQLGAPEPAIPPSRVSPSGSLRIGICPGAEYGPAKRWPLERYREVMENISRQREVIWVIVGTAKESTLGEELAKDFPGSVENLCGKTTLTELITELKGFQLLLTNDTGTMHLADQLGVPVVAIFGSTESILTGPTNTTTPPHRILRHKVECNPCYLRECPIDFRCMKELTVDTVTTAVVESLSLNP
;
A
#
# COMPACT_ATOMS: atom_id res chain seq x y z
N MET A 1 -16.90 -22.37 -45.71
CA MET A 1 -18.32 -22.73 -45.61
C MET A 1 -18.84 -22.30 -44.26
N VAL A 2 -19.70 -21.42 -44.29
CA VAL A 2 -20.61 -20.68 -43.47
C VAL A 2 -21.38 -21.52 -42.45
N ALA A 3 -21.36 -21.14 -41.19
CA ALA A 3 -22.42 -20.73 -40.26
C ALA A 3 -23.34 -21.84 -39.67
N PRO A 4 -24.30 -21.55 -38.77
CA PRO A 4 -24.58 -20.35 -37.97
C PRO A 4 -24.90 -20.59 -36.48
N GLY A 5 -24.97 -19.50 -35.75
CA GLY A 5 -25.46 -19.12 -34.46
C GLY A 5 -26.57 -19.89 -33.73
N ARG A 6 -26.43 -19.89 -32.40
CA ARG A 6 -27.56 -20.09 -31.48
C ARG A 6 -27.69 -18.91 -30.52
N LYS A 7 -28.77 -18.17 -30.70
CA LYS A 7 -29.34 -17.25 -29.71
C LYS A 7 -29.85 -18.05 -28.51
N ILE A 8 -29.47 -17.67 -27.32
CA ILE A 8 -30.14 -18.13 -26.10
C ILE A 8 -30.98 -16.97 -25.56
N SER A 9 -32.24 -17.26 -25.41
CA SER A 9 -33.34 -16.41 -25.00
C SER A 9 -33.18 -15.91 -23.55
N LYS A 10 -33.50 -14.63 -23.36
CA LYS A 10 -33.81 -14.01 -22.08
C LYS A 10 -35.07 -14.64 -21.49
N THR A 11 -34.99 -15.30 -20.34
CA THR A 11 -36.14 -15.53 -19.47
C THR A 11 -36.13 -14.50 -18.35
N SER A 12 -37.17 -13.71 -18.36
CA SER A 12 -37.59 -12.78 -17.30
C SER A 12 -37.75 -13.49 -15.95
N ARG A 13 -37.18 -12.93 -14.90
CA ARG A 13 -37.70 -13.13 -13.55
C ARG A 13 -37.93 -11.80 -12.84
N ALA A 14 -39.08 -11.78 -12.23
CA ALA A 14 -39.84 -10.70 -11.68
C ALA A 14 -39.09 -9.76 -10.74
N SER A 15 -39.38 -8.52 -10.92
CA SER A 15 -39.31 -7.33 -10.11
C SER A 15 -39.73 -7.55 -8.65
N GLY A 16 -38.80 -7.38 -7.72
CA GLY A 16 -39.09 -6.95 -6.36
C GLY A 16 -38.94 -5.43 -6.32
N ILE A 17 -40.06 -4.73 -6.31
CA ILE A 17 -40.16 -3.27 -6.20
C ILE A 17 -39.82 -2.91 -4.74
N PHE A 18 -38.67 -2.26 -4.53
CA PHE A 18 -38.46 -1.41 -3.36
C PHE A 18 -38.69 0.05 -3.80
N PRO A 19 -39.52 0.82 -3.09
CA PRO A 19 -39.78 2.21 -3.44
C PRO A 19 -38.60 3.09 -3.02
N PHE A 20 -37.74 3.47 -3.96
CA PHE A 20 -36.87 4.63 -3.79
C PHE A 20 -37.64 5.88 -4.18
N GLY A 21 -38.34 6.41 -3.20
CA GLY A 21 -38.98 7.72 -3.29
C GLY A 21 -38.79 8.43 -1.96
N THR A 22 -37.56 8.92 -1.70
CA THR A 22 -37.37 10.03 -0.76
C THR A 22 -36.54 11.09 -1.44
N THR A 23 -37.23 12.10 -1.96
CA THR A 23 -36.69 13.45 -2.15
C THR A 23 -36.05 13.85 -0.81
N THR A 24 -34.75 13.73 -0.69
CA THR A 24 -34.00 14.34 0.40
C THR A 24 -34.06 15.84 0.17
N SER A 25 -34.98 16.50 0.86
CA SER A 25 -34.90 17.92 1.14
C SER A 25 -33.48 18.20 1.70
N PRO A 26 -32.84 19.32 1.32
CA PRO A 26 -31.53 19.66 1.89
C PRO A 26 -31.68 19.70 3.41
N LEU A 27 -31.00 18.78 4.09
CA LEU A 27 -30.90 18.78 5.56
C LEU A 27 -30.41 20.16 5.99
N SER A 28 -31.30 20.96 6.55
CA SER A 28 -30.96 22.22 7.15
C SER A 28 -29.99 21.95 8.30
N LEU A 29 -28.79 22.49 8.18
CA LEU A 29 -27.79 22.40 9.25
C LEU A 29 -28.40 22.88 10.57
N PRO A 30 -28.08 22.27 11.69
CA PRO A 30 -28.59 22.69 13.00
C PRO A 30 -28.25 24.17 13.25
N PRO A 31 -29.15 24.95 13.89
CA PRO A 31 -28.99 26.38 14.08
C PRO A 31 -27.66 26.79 14.74
N SER A 32 -27.10 25.94 15.58
CA SER A 32 -25.81 26.16 16.24
C SER A 32 -24.62 26.12 15.24
N LEU A 33 -24.65 25.29 14.22
CA LEU A 33 -23.63 25.26 13.16
C LEU A 33 -23.74 26.47 12.25
N LEU A 34 -24.98 26.93 11.94
CA LEU A 34 -25.20 28.13 11.14
C LEU A 34 -24.74 29.41 11.88
N LEU A 35 -24.90 29.46 13.20
CA LEU A 35 -24.41 30.58 14.02
C LEU A 35 -22.87 30.59 14.07
N MET A 36 -22.25 29.41 14.24
CA MET A 36 -20.80 29.28 14.25
C MET A 36 -20.18 29.66 12.90
N ASP A 37 -20.78 29.24 11.79
CA ASP A 37 -20.36 29.62 10.44
C ASP A 37 -20.47 31.15 10.19
N ARG A 38 -21.53 31.80 10.71
CA ARG A 38 -21.68 33.26 10.63
C ARG A 38 -20.63 33.98 11.48
N LEU A 39 -20.37 33.49 12.69
CA LEU A 39 -19.37 34.10 13.58
C LEU A 39 -17.95 33.99 12.97
N LEU A 40 -17.59 32.78 12.46
CA LEU A 40 -16.33 32.57 11.76
C LEU A 40 -16.17 33.50 10.56
N TYR A 41 -17.24 33.67 9.76
CA TYR A 41 -17.23 34.59 8.62
C TYR A 41 -16.99 36.04 9.05
N LEU A 42 -17.71 36.53 10.07
CA LEU A 42 -17.57 37.92 10.57
C LEU A 42 -16.17 38.16 11.16
N LEU A 43 -15.63 37.19 11.92
CA LEU A 43 -14.28 37.27 12.45
C LEU A 43 -13.24 37.30 11.33
N SER A 44 -13.42 36.44 10.30
CA SER A 44 -12.54 36.43 9.14
C SER A 44 -12.59 37.73 8.36
N LEU A 45 -13.78 38.28 8.14
CA LEU A 45 -13.97 39.56 7.45
C LEU A 45 -13.31 40.72 8.22
N SER A 46 -13.49 40.76 9.54
CA SER A 46 -12.86 41.78 10.40
C SER A 46 -11.33 41.67 10.35
N LEU A 47 -10.81 40.46 10.44
CA LEU A 47 -9.36 40.20 10.35
C LEU A 47 -8.80 40.63 8.99
N VAL A 48 -9.44 40.23 7.87
CA VAL A 48 -9.05 40.64 6.52
C VAL A 48 -9.05 42.14 6.37
N THR A 49 -10.08 42.82 6.90
CA THR A 49 -10.18 44.29 6.86
C THR A 49 -9.01 44.94 7.61
N LEU A 50 -8.69 44.48 8.81
CA LEU A 50 -7.54 44.98 9.59
C LEU A 50 -6.21 44.77 8.86
N ILE A 51 -5.98 43.57 8.29
CA ILE A 51 -4.78 43.27 7.51
C ILE A 51 -4.66 44.21 6.30
N ARG A 52 -5.77 44.53 5.64
CA ARG A 52 -5.79 45.42 4.48
C ARG A 52 -5.44 46.89 4.80
N LEU A 53 -5.54 47.30 6.04
CA LEU A 53 -5.09 48.65 6.49
C LEU A 53 -3.56 48.71 6.67
N LEU A 54 -2.90 47.59 6.92
CA LEU A 54 -1.46 47.54 7.19
C LEU A 54 -0.63 47.67 5.89
N PRO A 55 0.60 48.22 5.95
CA PRO A 55 1.57 48.09 4.88
C PRO A 55 1.92 46.63 4.61
N ILE A 56 2.12 46.26 3.34
CA ILE A 56 2.39 44.84 2.97
C ILE A 56 3.67 44.30 3.62
N THR A 57 4.66 45.15 3.86
CA THR A 57 5.90 44.77 4.56
C THR A 57 5.64 44.41 6.02
N VAL A 58 4.71 45.11 6.68
CA VAL A 58 4.27 44.80 8.05
C VAL A 58 3.50 43.48 8.05
N CYS A 59 2.61 43.25 7.08
CA CYS A 59 1.92 41.95 6.91
C CYS A 59 2.91 40.80 6.76
N PHE A 60 3.96 41.03 5.98
CA PHE A 60 5.01 40.02 5.77
C PHE A 60 5.72 39.62 7.07
N VAL A 61 6.20 40.62 7.84
CA VAL A 61 6.90 40.38 9.11
C VAL A 61 5.98 39.75 10.16
N LEU A 62 4.76 40.26 10.30
CA LEU A 62 3.77 39.65 11.21
C LEU A 62 3.44 38.22 10.82
N GLY A 63 3.33 37.96 9.52
CA GLY A 63 3.13 36.63 9.00
C GLY A 63 4.30 35.67 9.31
N GLN A 64 5.55 36.15 9.20
CA GLN A 64 6.71 35.35 9.60
C GLN A 64 6.67 34.97 11.08
N ILE A 65 6.36 35.94 11.95
CA ILE A 65 6.23 35.71 13.40
C ILE A 65 5.14 34.66 13.68
N LEU A 66 3.96 34.82 13.09
CA LEU A 66 2.87 33.86 13.24
C LEU A 66 3.24 32.47 12.73
N GLY A 67 3.89 32.38 11.59
CA GLY A 67 4.41 31.12 11.04
C GLY A 67 5.39 30.42 11.99
N LEU A 68 6.30 31.18 12.62
CA LEU A 68 7.23 30.64 13.62
C LEU A 68 6.53 30.20 14.91
N ILE A 69 5.47 30.90 15.34
CA ILE A 69 4.63 30.48 16.46
C ILE A 69 3.96 29.13 16.12
N VAL A 70 3.35 29.01 14.93
CA VAL A 70 2.75 27.75 14.47
C VAL A 70 3.79 26.62 14.41
N TRP A 71 4.99 26.91 13.91
CA TRP A 71 6.10 25.94 13.94
C TRP A 71 6.43 25.46 15.34
N ALA A 72 6.43 26.34 16.34
CA ALA A 72 6.74 26.00 17.72
C ALA A 72 5.64 25.15 18.37
N ILE A 73 4.36 25.54 18.21
CA ILE A 73 3.22 24.97 18.93
C ILE A 73 2.59 23.74 18.25
N LEU A 74 2.82 23.54 16.94
CA LEU A 74 2.24 22.42 16.18
C LEU A 74 3.28 21.38 15.74
N PRO A 75 3.75 20.49 16.65
CA PRO A 75 4.82 19.53 16.38
C PRO A 75 4.43 18.49 15.30
N GLY A 76 3.13 18.26 15.07
CA GLY A 76 2.63 17.35 14.04
C GLY A 76 3.03 17.80 12.63
N TYR A 77 2.74 19.06 12.28
CA TYR A 77 3.09 19.64 10.99
C TYR A 77 4.60 19.77 10.79
N ARG A 78 5.34 20.11 11.86
CA ARG A 78 6.81 20.13 11.82
C ARG A 78 7.42 18.75 11.53
N ARG A 79 6.86 17.68 12.11
CA ARG A 79 7.29 16.31 11.81
C ARG A 79 6.98 15.92 10.37
N LEU A 80 5.78 16.25 9.89
CA LEU A 80 5.37 15.99 8.50
C LEU A 80 6.30 16.70 7.52
N SER A 81 6.57 17.99 7.71
CA SER A 81 7.49 18.75 6.85
C SER A 81 8.88 18.12 6.81
N LYS A 82 9.45 17.73 7.97
CA LYS A 82 10.74 17.03 8.02
C LYS A 82 10.73 15.67 7.33
N GLN A 83 9.62 14.93 7.41
CA GLN A 83 9.46 13.66 6.71
C GLN A 83 9.43 13.86 5.19
N ASN A 84 8.66 14.84 4.72
CA ASN A 84 8.59 15.17 3.31
C ASN A 84 9.95 15.65 2.76
N LEU A 85 10.67 16.48 3.52
CA LEU A 85 12.03 16.90 3.16
C LEU A 85 13.00 15.72 3.05
N ARG A 86 12.92 14.74 3.95
CA ARG A 86 13.75 13.53 3.86
C ARG A 86 13.46 12.70 2.62
N ILE A 87 12.21 12.66 2.18
CA ILE A 87 11.84 11.99 0.93
C ILE A 87 12.46 12.74 -0.26
N ALA A 88 12.34 14.09 -0.29
CA ALA A 88 12.81 14.89 -1.41
C ALA A 88 14.35 14.96 -1.51
N PHE A 89 15.04 15.13 -0.40
CA PHE A 89 16.49 15.36 -0.37
C PHE A 89 17.32 14.12 0.02
N GLY A 90 16.65 13.02 0.39
CA GLY A 90 17.31 11.74 0.68
C GLY A 90 18.26 11.77 1.91
N PRO A 91 19.28 10.88 1.90
CA PRO A 91 20.21 10.71 3.01
C PRO A 91 21.16 11.90 3.23
N ASP A 92 21.37 12.72 2.20
CA ASP A 92 22.29 13.87 2.26
C ASP A 92 21.72 15.03 3.09
N LEU A 93 20.42 15.00 3.39
CA LEU A 93 19.77 16.01 4.21
C LEU A 93 20.15 15.83 5.69
N THR A 94 21.06 16.65 6.17
CA THR A 94 21.42 16.66 7.59
C THR A 94 20.25 17.09 8.47
N PRO A 95 20.16 16.60 9.73
CA PRO A 95 19.11 17.04 10.65
C PRO A 95 19.08 18.55 10.90
N GLY A 96 20.24 19.22 10.83
CA GLY A 96 20.40 20.66 10.93
C GLY A 96 19.76 21.39 9.75
N ASN A 97 20.11 20.98 8.53
CA ASN A 97 19.54 21.55 7.29
C ASN A 97 18.02 21.33 7.23
N ALA A 98 17.54 20.13 7.58
CA ALA A 98 16.10 19.85 7.67
C ALA A 98 15.38 20.78 8.66
N ALA A 99 15.99 21.07 9.79
CA ALA A 99 15.43 21.98 10.79
C ALA A 99 15.41 23.43 10.29
N THR A 100 16.48 23.87 9.63
CA THR A 100 16.60 25.21 9.05
C THR A 100 15.57 25.43 7.95
N ILE A 101 15.50 24.54 6.94
CA ILE A 101 14.52 24.61 5.86
C ILE A 101 13.09 24.59 6.41
N THR A 102 12.80 23.70 7.37
CA THR A 102 11.46 23.63 7.98
C THR A 102 11.10 24.94 8.69
N ARG A 103 12.01 25.53 9.47
CA ARG A 103 11.78 26.81 10.16
C ARG A 103 11.53 27.95 9.16
N GLN A 104 12.35 28.04 8.13
CA GLN A 104 12.20 29.05 7.09
C GLN A 104 10.90 28.86 6.30
N HIS A 105 10.53 27.61 5.99
CA HIS A 105 9.25 27.28 5.35
C HIS A 105 8.05 27.82 6.15
N PHE A 106 8.00 27.58 7.46
CA PHE A 106 6.88 28.08 8.28
C PHE A 106 6.86 29.61 8.35
N ALA A 107 8.02 30.26 8.40
CA ALA A 107 8.11 31.72 8.33
C ALA A 107 7.59 32.25 6.98
N ASN A 108 8.08 31.69 5.87
CA ASN A 108 7.64 32.08 4.52
C ASN A 108 6.13 31.81 4.33
N LEU A 109 5.64 30.64 4.74
CA LEU A 109 4.23 30.28 4.62
C LEU A 109 3.32 31.27 5.36
N GLY A 110 3.67 31.60 6.61
CA GLY A 110 2.92 32.60 7.38
C GLY A 110 2.95 33.98 6.73
N ALA A 111 4.12 34.42 6.25
CA ALA A 111 4.29 35.69 5.52
C ALA A 111 3.42 35.73 4.25
N ASN A 112 3.49 34.68 3.44
CA ASN A 112 2.77 34.57 2.17
C ASN A 112 1.24 34.53 2.39
N ILE A 113 0.76 33.81 3.41
CA ILE A 113 -0.69 33.79 3.76
C ILE A 113 -1.18 35.19 4.17
N LEU A 114 -0.47 35.91 5.04
CA LEU A 114 -0.91 37.26 5.42
C LEU A 114 -0.83 38.22 4.24
N CYS A 115 0.22 38.15 3.43
CA CYS A 115 0.34 38.99 2.23
C CYS A 115 -0.76 38.67 1.20
N SER A 116 -1.17 37.42 1.01
CA SER A 116 -2.25 37.07 0.09
C SER A 116 -3.60 37.72 0.46
N LEU A 117 -3.86 37.96 1.75
CA LEU A 117 -5.04 38.69 2.22
C LEU A 117 -4.94 40.20 1.96
N LYS A 118 -3.72 40.75 1.90
CA LYS A 118 -3.45 42.20 1.62
C LYS A 118 -3.43 42.52 0.13
N ILE A 119 -2.89 41.65 -0.70
CA ILE A 119 -2.66 41.87 -2.13
C ILE A 119 -3.89 42.40 -2.89
N PRO A 120 -5.12 41.89 -2.68
CA PRO A 120 -6.31 42.42 -3.36
C PRO A 120 -6.56 43.93 -3.10
N ALA A 121 -6.03 44.48 -2.01
CA ALA A 121 -6.14 45.90 -1.66
C ALA A 121 -5.00 46.78 -2.21
N LEU A 122 -4.01 46.21 -2.92
CA LEU A 122 -2.93 46.97 -3.55
C LEU A 122 -3.39 47.50 -4.91
N SER A 123 -2.88 48.66 -5.32
CA SER A 123 -2.99 49.07 -6.72
C SER A 123 -2.11 48.18 -7.61
N GLU A 124 -2.40 48.12 -8.92
CA GLU A 124 -1.60 47.38 -9.89
C GLU A 124 -0.12 47.82 -9.85
N LYS A 125 0.15 49.12 -9.84
CA LYS A 125 1.51 49.66 -9.73
C LYS A 125 2.23 49.21 -8.46
N GLN A 126 1.52 49.17 -7.32
CA GLN A 126 2.07 48.66 -6.07
C GLN A 126 2.39 47.18 -6.14
N LEU A 127 1.50 46.36 -6.72
CA LEU A 127 1.73 44.94 -6.88
C LEU A 127 2.91 44.68 -7.85
N ARG A 128 2.92 45.34 -9.02
CA ARG A 128 3.98 45.22 -10.02
C ARG A 128 5.37 45.54 -9.45
N SER A 129 5.48 46.56 -8.57
CA SER A 129 6.73 46.93 -7.91
C SER A 129 7.28 45.87 -6.94
N ARG A 130 6.50 44.85 -6.62
CA ARG A 130 6.86 43.73 -5.73
C ARG A 130 7.20 42.44 -6.47
N LEU A 131 6.95 42.41 -7.77
CA LEU A 131 7.15 41.26 -8.63
C LEU A 131 8.33 41.48 -9.55
N SER A 132 9.08 40.44 -9.77
CA SER A 132 10.05 40.29 -10.87
C SER A 132 9.77 38.95 -11.58
N PHE A 133 10.25 38.82 -12.78
CA PHE A 133 10.04 37.65 -13.60
C PHE A 133 11.40 37.02 -13.88
N ASP A 134 11.52 35.76 -13.59
CA ASP A 134 12.65 34.92 -13.97
C ASP A 134 12.31 34.27 -15.30
N GLN A 135 13.23 34.35 -16.27
CA GLN A 135 12.95 34.01 -17.67
C GLN A 135 11.74 34.80 -18.21
N GLU A 136 11.86 36.12 -18.17
CA GLU A 136 10.79 37.05 -18.56
C GLU A 136 10.28 36.79 -19.98
N GLU A 137 11.14 36.31 -20.88
CA GLU A 137 10.80 35.89 -22.25
C GLU A 137 9.72 34.80 -22.24
N ASN A 138 9.86 33.73 -21.41
CA ASN A 138 8.84 32.69 -21.29
C ASN A 138 7.52 33.24 -20.78
N TRP A 139 7.55 34.19 -19.86
CA TRP A 139 6.32 34.83 -19.37
C TRP A 139 5.63 35.62 -20.49
N GLU A 140 6.38 36.45 -21.22
CA GLU A 140 5.84 37.28 -22.29
C GLU A 140 5.34 36.45 -23.48
N ASP A 141 6.09 35.44 -23.87
CA ASP A 141 5.78 34.62 -25.04
C ASP A 141 4.57 33.69 -24.78
N TRP A 142 4.53 33.03 -23.64
CA TRP A 142 3.60 31.94 -23.41
C TRP A 142 2.43 32.31 -22.48
N ILE A 143 2.62 33.17 -21.50
CA ILE A 143 1.57 33.58 -20.57
C ILE A 143 0.89 34.87 -21.05
N VAL A 144 1.64 35.91 -21.41
CA VAL A 144 1.08 37.09 -22.06
C VAL A 144 0.64 36.76 -23.50
N GLY A 145 1.36 35.90 -24.17
CA GLY A 145 0.94 35.28 -25.42
C GLY A 145 1.49 35.90 -26.69
N LYS A 146 2.66 36.54 -26.64
CA LYS A 146 3.32 37.11 -27.83
C LYS A 146 3.56 36.05 -28.90
N GLU A 147 4.04 34.88 -28.54
CA GLU A 147 4.32 33.74 -29.42
C GLU A 147 3.24 32.62 -29.37
N ALA A 148 2.15 32.85 -28.65
CA ALA A 148 1.12 31.83 -28.48
C ALA A 148 0.22 31.63 -29.71
N ASN A 149 0.34 32.45 -30.76
CA ASN A 149 -0.41 32.32 -32.03
C ASN A 149 -1.93 32.11 -31.85
N GLY A 150 -2.55 32.77 -30.86
CA GLY A 150 -3.97 32.63 -30.51
C GLY A 150 -4.32 31.40 -29.70
N GLN A 151 -3.38 30.48 -29.42
CA GLN A 151 -3.62 29.33 -28.55
C GLN A 151 -3.80 29.77 -27.09
N GLY A 152 -4.69 29.07 -26.38
CA GLY A 152 -4.79 29.21 -24.92
C GLY A 152 -3.57 28.62 -24.20
N THR A 153 -3.41 28.95 -22.94
CA THR A 153 -2.31 28.43 -22.11
C THR A 153 -2.84 27.86 -20.81
N VAL A 154 -2.51 26.60 -20.53
CA VAL A 154 -2.67 26.00 -19.21
C VAL A 154 -1.42 26.35 -18.39
N ALA A 155 -1.58 27.17 -17.37
CA ALA A 155 -0.54 27.42 -16.38
C ALA A 155 -0.63 26.36 -15.28
N ALA A 156 0.30 25.40 -15.27
CA ALA A 156 0.41 24.40 -14.21
C ALA A 156 1.04 25.05 -12.98
N LEU A 157 0.22 25.30 -11.97
CA LEU A 157 0.59 26.00 -10.75
C LEU A 157 0.95 24.99 -9.64
N SER A 158 1.76 25.47 -8.69
CA SER A 158 2.10 24.75 -7.47
C SER A 158 1.83 25.60 -6.23
N HIS A 159 1.58 24.98 -5.08
CA HIS A 159 1.54 25.67 -3.79
C HIS A 159 2.96 26.07 -3.38
N PHE A 160 3.49 27.10 -4.04
CA PHE A 160 4.87 27.52 -3.94
C PHE A 160 4.92 29.01 -3.63
N GLY A 161 5.65 29.42 -2.59
CA GLY A 161 5.71 30.80 -2.12
C GLY A 161 4.32 31.43 -1.93
N ASN A 162 4.08 32.55 -2.59
CA ASN A 162 2.76 33.20 -2.58
C ASN A 162 1.95 32.84 -3.84
N TRP A 163 1.49 31.63 -3.96
CA TRP A 163 0.72 31.12 -5.13
C TRP A 163 -0.57 31.90 -5.41
N GLU A 164 -1.16 32.61 -4.41
CA GLU A 164 -2.36 33.43 -4.62
C GLU A 164 -2.09 34.65 -5.51
N ILE A 165 -0.83 35.04 -5.69
CA ILE A 165 -0.45 36.08 -6.66
C ILE A 165 -0.94 35.72 -8.06
N ASN A 166 -0.89 34.44 -8.45
CA ASN A 166 -1.37 33.97 -9.75
C ASN A 166 -2.85 34.30 -10.01
N ALA A 167 -3.64 34.44 -8.95
CA ALA A 167 -5.05 34.84 -9.05
C ALA A 167 -5.25 36.38 -9.00
N GLN A 168 -4.17 37.16 -8.97
CA GLN A 168 -4.20 38.62 -8.85
C GLN A 168 -3.53 39.34 -10.04
N ILE A 169 -3.01 38.58 -11.01
CA ILE A 169 -2.20 39.11 -12.12
C ILE A 169 -2.93 39.13 -13.45
N ALA A 170 -4.27 39.02 -13.48
CA ALA A 170 -5.04 39.03 -14.73
C ALA A 170 -4.77 40.29 -15.59
N GLU A 171 -4.49 41.44 -14.98
CA GLU A 171 -4.13 42.65 -15.69
C GLU A 171 -2.79 42.56 -16.44
N PHE A 172 -1.88 41.73 -15.93
CA PHE A 172 -0.54 41.54 -16.54
C PHE A 172 -0.54 40.59 -17.75
N VAL A 173 -1.64 39.89 -17.99
CA VAL A 173 -1.81 38.98 -19.14
C VAL A 173 -2.74 39.54 -20.22
N LYS A 174 -3.18 40.79 -20.08
CA LYS A 174 -4.00 41.44 -21.11
C LYS A 174 -3.27 41.53 -22.46
N PRO A 175 -4.00 41.34 -23.58
CA PRO A 175 -5.45 41.31 -23.70
C PRO A 175 -6.10 39.95 -23.41
N ARG A 176 -5.36 38.92 -23.03
CA ARG A 176 -5.87 37.57 -22.76
C ARG A 176 -6.75 37.56 -21.50
N ARG A 177 -7.76 36.68 -21.51
CA ARG A 177 -8.59 36.42 -20.32
C ARG A 177 -7.90 35.43 -19.41
N ALA A 178 -7.96 35.66 -18.10
CA ALA A 178 -7.38 34.77 -17.09
C ALA A 178 -8.47 34.04 -16.30
N GLY A 179 -8.20 32.79 -15.96
CA GLY A 179 -9.06 31.97 -15.09
C GLY A 179 -8.25 31.03 -14.20
N CYS A 180 -8.88 30.49 -13.18
CA CYS A 180 -8.27 29.46 -12.36
C CYS A 180 -9.26 28.34 -11.99
N VAL A 181 -8.77 27.10 -11.99
CA VAL A 181 -9.51 25.94 -11.49
C VAL A 181 -9.30 25.81 -9.99
N TYR A 182 -10.38 25.72 -9.24
CA TYR A 182 -10.32 25.59 -7.79
C TYR A 182 -11.25 24.50 -7.26
N GLN A 183 -11.09 24.14 -6.01
CA GLN A 183 -12.02 23.28 -5.30
C GLN A 183 -12.83 24.11 -4.31
N ALA A 184 -14.16 24.13 -4.46
CA ALA A 184 -15.06 24.84 -3.58
C ALA A 184 -14.89 24.42 -2.11
N LEU A 185 -14.89 25.40 -1.20
CA LEU A 185 -14.84 25.19 0.23
C LEU A 185 -16.21 24.69 0.74
N ARG A 186 -16.21 23.96 1.86
CA ARG A 186 -17.45 23.47 2.48
C ARG A 186 -18.35 24.61 2.97
N ASN A 187 -17.75 25.68 3.53
CA ASN A 187 -18.47 26.86 3.96
C ASN A 187 -18.63 27.81 2.76
N ALA A 188 -19.86 27.94 2.24
CA ALA A 188 -20.15 28.72 1.04
C ALA A 188 -19.83 30.24 1.21
N LYS A 189 -19.94 30.80 2.42
CA LYS A 189 -19.60 32.22 2.68
C LYS A 189 -18.09 32.46 2.63
N MET A 190 -17.31 31.50 3.14
CA MET A 190 -15.85 31.56 3.04
C MET A 190 -15.39 31.35 1.61
N ASP A 191 -16.05 30.45 0.88
CA ASP A 191 -15.79 30.19 -0.55
C ASP A 191 -16.04 31.46 -1.38
N ASP A 192 -17.17 32.13 -1.16
CA ASP A 192 -17.48 33.39 -1.83
C ASP A 192 -16.50 34.51 -1.46
N LEU A 193 -16.09 34.61 -0.19
CA LEU A 193 -15.10 35.61 0.25
C LEU A 193 -13.75 35.45 -0.52
N VAL A 194 -13.23 34.23 -0.62
CA VAL A 194 -11.98 33.98 -1.33
C VAL A 194 -12.13 34.20 -2.84
N ASN A 195 -13.21 33.72 -3.44
CA ASN A 195 -13.44 33.89 -4.87
C ASN A 195 -13.82 35.31 -5.28
N ARG A 196 -14.39 36.11 -4.40
CA ARG A 196 -14.66 37.54 -4.63
C ARG A 196 -13.35 38.30 -4.88
N ASP A 197 -12.31 38.05 -4.08
CA ASP A 197 -11.01 38.67 -4.25
C ASP A 197 -10.37 38.32 -5.60
N ARG A 198 -10.48 37.07 -6.04
CA ARG A 198 -9.99 36.61 -7.35
C ARG A 198 -10.77 37.27 -8.50
N ARG A 199 -12.08 37.27 -8.43
CA ARG A 199 -12.96 37.88 -9.46
C ARG A 199 -12.81 39.41 -9.53
N SER A 200 -12.54 40.09 -8.40
CA SER A 200 -12.33 41.54 -8.37
C SER A 200 -11.14 42.02 -9.21
N ARG A 201 -10.22 41.10 -9.51
CA ARG A 201 -9.05 41.31 -10.40
C ARG A 201 -9.26 40.81 -11.82
N GLY A 202 -10.48 40.40 -12.20
CA GLY A 202 -10.79 39.94 -13.55
C GLY A 202 -10.49 38.45 -13.80
N VAL A 203 -10.11 37.67 -12.75
CA VAL A 203 -9.87 36.24 -12.89
C VAL A 203 -11.18 35.48 -12.78
N ALA A 204 -11.51 34.69 -13.80
CA ALA A 204 -12.63 33.75 -13.76
C ALA A 204 -12.30 32.54 -12.86
N THR A 205 -13.26 32.09 -12.06
CA THR A 205 -13.05 30.95 -11.16
C THR A 205 -13.91 29.77 -11.62
N PHE A 206 -13.31 28.58 -11.78
CA PHE A 206 -13.98 27.37 -12.24
C PHE A 206 -13.93 26.27 -11.19
N ASP A 207 -15.09 25.88 -10.64
CA ASP A 207 -15.15 24.71 -9.76
C ASP A 207 -14.79 23.43 -10.51
N ARG A 208 -13.79 22.72 -9.99
CA ARG A 208 -13.25 21.50 -10.63
C ARG A 208 -14.26 20.38 -10.82
N LYS A 209 -15.40 20.39 -10.14
CA LYS A 209 -16.45 19.37 -10.26
C LYS A 209 -17.57 19.77 -11.21
N LYS A 210 -17.84 21.08 -11.36
CA LYS A 210 -19.03 21.58 -12.03
C LYS A 210 -18.73 22.43 -13.26
N GLU A 211 -17.57 23.11 -13.34
CA GLU A 211 -17.33 24.19 -14.31
C GLU A 211 -16.14 23.94 -15.24
N MET A 212 -15.68 22.70 -15.35
CA MET A 212 -14.52 22.37 -16.19
C MET A 212 -14.74 22.68 -17.69
N GLN A 213 -16.00 22.66 -18.15
CA GLN A 213 -16.34 23.06 -19.52
C GLN A 213 -16.04 24.55 -19.76
N GLY A 214 -16.33 25.43 -18.79
CA GLY A 214 -16.01 26.85 -18.88
C GLY A 214 -14.51 27.10 -18.98
N ALA A 215 -13.70 26.36 -18.20
CA ALA A 215 -12.24 26.42 -18.29
C ALA A 215 -11.74 26.00 -19.69
N ALA A 216 -12.29 24.91 -20.24
CA ALA A 216 -11.94 24.42 -21.56
C ALA A 216 -12.33 25.41 -22.68
N THR A 217 -13.51 26.04 -22.57
CA THR A 217 -13.96 27.08 -23.51
C THR A 217 -13.02 28.29 -23.48
N MET A 218 -12.67 28.77 -22.28
CA MET A 218 -11.71 29.88 -22.13
C MET A 218 -10.37 29.58 -22.81
N LEU A 219 -9.84 28.36 -22.65
CA LEU A 219 -8.60 27.94 -23.31
C LEU A 219 -8.73 27.92 -24.84
N LYS A 220 -9.84 27.45 -25.39
CA LYS A 220 -10.09 27.46 -26.84
C LYS A 220 -10.24 28.87 -27.42
N GLU A 221 -10.64 29.82 -26.57
CA GLU A 221 -10.73 31.25 -26.92
C GLU A 221 -9.40 32.01 -26.71
N GLY A 222 -8.29 31.30 -26.52
CA GLY A 222 -6.97 31.90 -26.36
C GLY A 222 -6.66 32.41 -24.94
N GLY A 223 -7.48 32.10 -23.94
CA GLY A 223 -7.28 32.53 -22.56
C GLY A 223 -6.20 31.73 -21.82
N VAL A 224 -5.89 32.17 -20.59
CA VAL A 224 -4.95 31.50 -19.69
C VAL A 224 -5.71 30.90 -18.50
N VAL A 225 -5.50 29.60 -18.22
CA VAL A 225 -6.15 28.94 -17.08
C VAL A 225 -5.12 28.30 -16.15
N GLY A 226 -5.08 28.79 -14.90
CA GLY A 226 -4.23 28.26 -13.84
C GLY A 226 -4.84 27.00 -13.20
N VAL A 227 -4.03 25.96 -13.05
CA VAL A 227 -4.40 24.66 -12.45
C VAL A 227 -3.35 24.23 -11.42
N LEU A 228 -3.71 24.13 -10.16
CA LEU A 228 -2.83 23.58 -9.11
C LEU A 228 -2.66 22.06 -9.28
N THR A 229 -1.41 21.58 -9.39
CA THR A 229 -1.08 20.21 -9.77
C THR A 229 -0.33 19.41 -8.71
N ASP A 230 0.22 20.04 -7.71
CA ASP A 230 1.24 19.50 -6.78
C ASP A 230 0.69 18.80 -5.53
N GLN A 231 -0.61 18.78 -5.29
CA GLN A 231 -1.19 18.08 -4.16
C GLN A 231 -1.52 16.62 -4.47
N HIS A 232 -1.65 15.80 -3.42
CA HIS A 232 -2.07 14.41 -3.52
C HIS A 232 -3.45 14.29 -4.17
N ALA A 233 -3.54 13.63 -5.32
CA ALA A 233 -4.77 13.55 -6.12
C ALA A 233 -5.74 12.42 -5.70
N GLY A 234 -5.40 11.65 -4.65
CA GLY A 234 -6.23 10.53 -4.17
C GLY A 234 -6.37 9.43 -5.23
N ASN A 235 -7.55 8.81 -5.29
CA ASN A 235 -7.82 7.71 -6.23
C ASN A 235 -8.00 8.18 -7.69
N ALA A 236 -8.09 9.48 -7.94
CA ALA A 236 -8.23 10.04 -9.29
C ALA A 236 -6.88 10.38 -9.94
N GLY A 237 -5.78 10.27 -9.21
CA GLY A 237 -4.43 10.53 -9.69
C GLY A 237 -3.79 9.34 -10.37
N ILE A 238 -2.72 9.61 -11.12
CA ILE A 238 -1.78 8.61 -11.62
C ILE A 238 -0.68 8.45 -10.56
N TRP A 239 -0.34 7.22 -10.23
CA TRP A 239 0.78 6.95 -9.33
C TRP A 239 2.07 6.98 -10.13
N MET A 240 2.97 7.88 -9.78
CA MET A 240 4.25 8.08 -10.49
C MET A 240 5.32 8.62 -9.52
N PRO A 241 6.60 8.52 -9.87
CA PRO A 241 7.67 9.06 -9.03
C PRO A 241 7.54 10.58 -8.84
N LEU A 242 7.83 11.02 -7.63
CA LEU A 242 8.18 12.39 -7.27
C LEU A 242 9.33 12.27 -6.26
N PHE A 243 10.51 12.74 -6.61
CA PHE A 243 11.76 12.48 -5.88
C PHE A 243 12.00 10.96 -5.67
N GLY A 244 11.76 10.17 -6.72
CA GLY A 244 11.92 8.71 -6.68
C GLY A 244 10.89 7.95 -5.83
N LYS A 245 9.98 8.60 -5.11
CA LYS A 245 8.93 7.95 -4.32
C LYS A 245 7.57 8.06 -5.01
N LEU A 246 6.84 6.96 -5.10
CA LEU A 246 5.52 6.94 -5.73
C LEU A 246 4.53 7.87 -5.02
N ALA A 247 3.92 8.76 -5.78
CA ALA A 247 2.94 9.74 -5.33
C ALA A 247 1.77 9.84 -6.30
N SER A 248 0.54 9.98 -5.79
CA SER A 248 -0.64 10.18 -6.64
C SER A 248 -0.64 11.60 -7.20
N THR A 249 -0.48 11.76 -8.51
CA THR A 249 -0.35 13.04 -9.22
C THR A 249 -1.56 13.31 -10.10
N SER A 250 -2.03 14.56 -10.10
CA SER A 250 -3.19 14.97 -10.91
C SER A 250 -2.82 15.13 -12.38
N PRO A 251 -3.48 14.43 -13.30
CA PRO A 251 -3.26 14.62 -14.74
C PRO A 251 -4.08 15.79 -15.33
N LEU A 252 -4.69 16.62 -14.49
CA LEU A 252 -5.70 17.60 -14.95
C LEU A 252 -5.13 18.64 -15.91
N ALA A 253 -3.94 19.20 -15.62
CA ALA A 253 -3.32 20.21 -16.47
C ALA A 253 -2.94 19.61 -17.82
N ALA A 254 -2.29 18.45 -17.86
CA ALA A 254 -1.95 17.73 -19.08
C ALA A 254 -3.20 17.38 -19.90
N SER A 255 -4.25 16.88 -19.25
CA SER A 255 -5.51 16.52 -19.91
C SER A 255 -6.23 17.75 -20.50
N LEU A 256 -6.22 18.88 -19.81
CA LEU A 256 -6.81 20.13 -20.34
C LEU A 256 -6.04 20.65 -21.55
N ALA A 257 -4.73 20.75 -21.45
CA ALA A 257 -3.88 21.20 -22.55
C ALA A 257 -4.10 20.36 -23.80
N GLN A 258 -4.03 19.04 -23.67
CA GLN A 258 -4.19 18.12 -24.81
C GLN A 258 -5.59 18.19 -25.46
N ARG A 259 -6.67 18.24 -24.62
CA ARG A 259 -8.06 18.30 -25.13
C ARG A 259 -8.43 19.62 -25.79
N THR A 260 -7.76 20.70 -25.44
CA THR A 260 -8.07 22.04 -25.97
C THR A 260 -7.07 22.52 -27.01
N GLY A 261 -5.97 21.80 -27.22
CA GLY A 261 -4.85 22.24 -28.03
C GLY A 261 -4.09 23.43 -27.43
N ALA A 262 -4.27 23.66 -26.12
CA ALA A 262 -3.59 24.76 -25.42
C ALA A 262 -2.14 24.43 -25.13
N LEU A 263 -1.31 25.44 -25.06
CA LEU A 263 0.06 25.36 -24.54
C LEU A 263 0.03 24.93 -23.06
N LEU A 264 1.07 24.26 -22.59
CA LEU A 264 1.23 23.88 -21.19
C LEU A 264 2.57 24.38 -20.67
N ALA A 265 2.55 25.24 -19.66
CA ALA A 265 3.77 25.72 -19.00
C ALA A 265 3.61 25.66 -17.48
N GLN A 266 4.71 25.39 -16.76
CA GLN A 266 4.71 25.48 -15.31
C GLN A 266 4.94 26.95 -14.88
N VAL A 267 4.21 27.39 -13.84
CA VAL A 267 4.38 28.71 -13.24
C VAL A 267 4.51 28.55 -11.73
N THR A 268 5.60 29.07 -11.16
CA THR A 268 5.86 29.07 -9.71
C THR A 268 6.12 30.49 -9.21
N VAL A 269 5.93 30.73 -7.91
CA VAL A 269 6.13 32.04 -7.28
C VAL A 269 7.08 31.90 -6.10
N ARG A 270 8.33 32.32 -6.25
CA ARG A 270 9.36 32.24 -5.20
C ARG A 270 9.41 33.49 -4.34
N THR A 271 9.64 33.32 -3.04
CA THR A 271 9.83 34.42 -2.08
C THR A 271 11.30 34.84 -2.06
N VAL A 272 11.63 36.04 -2.51
CA VAL A 272 13.03 36.50 -2.65
C VAL A 272 13.43 37.61 -1.69
N GLY A 273 12.51 38.08 -0.87
CA GLY A 273 12.80 39.13 0.11
C GLY A 273 11.57 39.65 0.83
N LEU A 274 11.72 40.78 1.49
CA LEU A 274 10.66 41.40 2.29
C LEU A 274 9.48 41.85 1.40
N ALA A 275 8.40 41.05 1.37
CA ALA A 275 7.23 41.21 0.52
C ALA A 275 7.60 41.44 -0.95
N ARG A 276 8.52 40.60 -1.48
CA ARG A 276 8.95 40.57 -2.88
C ARG A 276 8.97 39.14 -3.38
N TRP A 277 8.52 38.95 -4.62
CA TRP A 277 8.39 37.62 -5.24
C TRP A 277 8.92 37.62 -6.66
N VAL A 278 9.41 36.47 -7.08
CA VAL A 278 9.79 36.17 -8.46
C VAL A 278 8.80 35.15 -9.03
N ILE A 279 8.24 35.47 -10.17
CA ILE A 279 7.44 34.54 -10.97
C ILE A 279 8.41 33.86 -11.95
N HIS A 280 8.47 32.53 -11.88
CA HIS A 280 9.21 31.71 -12.82
C HIS A 280 8.24 30.99 -13.74
N THR A 281 8.52 30.99 -15.05
CA THR A 281 7.72 30.34 -16.08
C THR A 281 8.63 29.42 -16.89
N SER A 282 8.29 28.15 -16.99
CA SER A 282 9.02 27.20 -17.84
C SER A 282 8.76 27.45 -19.33
N ALA A 283 9.62 26.94 -20.20
CA ALA A 283 9.25 26.72 -21.59
C ALA A 283 8.03 25.81 -21.70
N PRO A 284 7.25 25.88 -22.79
CA PRO A 284 6.09 25.01 -22.99
C PRO A 284 6.48 23.53 -23.05
N ILE A 285 5.69 22.72 -22.38
CA ILE A 285 5.83 21.27 -22.40
C ILE A 285 5.12 20.74 -23.67
N PRO A 286 5.80 19.97 -24.53
CA PRO A 286 5.17 19.36 -25.70
C PRO A 286 4.01 18.43 -25.28
N THR A 287 2.83 18.61 -25.89
CA THR A 287 1.63 17.82 -25.57
C THR A 287 1.10 16.99 -26.73
N GLU A 288 1.41 17.38 -27.96
CA GLU A 288 0.92 16.72 -29.18
C GLU A 288 1.56 15.35 -29.36
N GLY A 289 0.75 14.33 -29.65
CA GLY A 289 1.20 12.96 -29.89
C GLY A 289 1.76 12.24 -28.66
N ARG A 290 1.71 12.84 -27.46
CA ARG A 290 2.27 12.26 -26.24
C ARG A 290 1.20 11.72 -25.30
N GLU A 291 1.55 10.71 -24.50
CA GLU A 291 0.70 10.19 -23.45
C GLU A 291 0.55 11.20 -22.29
N ILE A 292 -0.69 11.29 -21.74
CA ILE A 292 -0.99 12.16 -20.58
C ILE A 292 -0.08 11.84 -19.38
N THR A 293 0.31 10.58 -19.24
CA THR A 293 1.20 10.09 -18.18
C THR A 293 2.59 10.71 -18.31
N ALA A 294 3.16 10.69 -19.51
CA ALA A 294 4.48 11.27 -19.79
C ALA A 294 4.48 12.80 -19.59
N ILE A 295 3.47 13.50 -20.10
CA ILE A 295 3.31 14.95 -19.90
C ILE A 295 3.18 15.30 -18.41
N THR A 296 2.44 14.48 -17.65
CA THR A 296 2.29 14.67 -16.19
C THR A 296 3.60 14.42 -15.45
N MET A 297 4.44 13.51 -15.96
CA MET A 297 5.77 13.24 -15.39
C MET A 297 6.72 14.42 -15.61
N ASP A 298 6.70 15.05 -16.79
CA ASP A 298 7.49 16.26 -17.04
C ASP A 298 7.14 17.38 -16.05
N LEU A 299 5.84 17.55 -15.73
CA LEU A 299 5.41 18.51 -14.70
C LEU A 299 5.98 18.15 -13.31
N ASN A 300 6.09 16.86 -12.96
CA ASN A 300 6.74 16.47 -11.73
C ASN A 300 8.24 16.81 -11.74
N HIS A 301 8.95 16.55 -12.83
CA HIS A 301 10.37 16.88 -12.95
C HIS A 301 10.63 18.37 -12.82
N LEU A 302 9.82 19.22 -13.48
CA LEU A 302 9.93 20.67 -13.33
C LEU A 302 9.63 21.11 -11.88
N LEU A 303 8.65 20.49 -11.22
CA LEU A 303 8.37 20.76 -9.82
C LEU A 303 9.53 20.36 -8.90
N GLU A 304 10.17 19.22 -9.15
CA GLU A 304 11.37 18.79 -8.42
C GLU A 304 12.50 19.81 -8.53
N GLN A 305 12.77 20.30 -9.74
CA GLN A 305 13.78 21.33 -9.98
C GLN A 305 13.48 22.62 -9.20
N GLU A 306 12.23 23.08 -9.23
CA GLU A 306 11.84 24.28 -8.48
C GLU A 306 11.95 24.09 -6.96
N ILE A 307 11.60 22.92 -6.44
CA ILE A 307 11.75 22.59 -5.02
C ILE A 307 13.23 22.58 -4.62
N LEU A 308 14.12 22.05 -5.47
CA LEU A 308 15.56 22.06 -5.21
C LEU A 308 16.13 23.49 -5.24
N ASN A 309 15.65 24.35 -6.15
CA ASN A 309 16.08 25.75 -6.28
C ASN A 309 15.61 26.62 -5.10
N SER A 310 14.40 26.39 -4.57
CA SER A 310 13.86 27.18 -3.46
C SER A 310 13.13 26.30 -2.44
N PRO A 311 13.86 25.50 -1.65
CA PRO A 311 13.28 24.46 -0.81
C PRO A 311 12.39 24.97 0.33
N ALA A 312 12.50 26.24 0.74
CA ALA A 312 11.66 26.79 1.80
C ALA A 312 10.26 27.24 1.33
N ASP A 313 10.03 27.33 0.03
CA ASP A 313 8.80 27.91 -0.54
C ASP A 313 7.72 26.88 -0.88
N TRP A 314 8.06 25.60 -1.08
CA TRP A 314 7.04 24.57 -1.36
C TRP A 314 6.21 24.22 -0.10
N PHE A 315 4.96 23.80 -0.31
CA PHE A 315 3.98 23.57 0.77
C PHE A 315 4.23 22.23 1.50
N TRP A 316 5.32 22.16 2.27
CA TRP A 316 5.76 20.96 3.00
C TRP A 316 4.79 20.44 4.06
N VAL A 317 3.84 21.22 4.51
CA VAL A 317 2.81 20.83 5.49
C VAL A 317 1.68 20.01 4.87
N HIS A 318 1.68 19.81 3.54
CA HIS A 318 0.80 18.88 2.86
C HIS A 318 1.42 17.47 2.82
N ASN A 319 0.64 16.43 3.13
CA ASN A 319 1.09 15.05 3.01
C ASN A 319 1.02 14.59 1.55
N ARG A 320 2.06 14.94 0.75
CA ARG A 320 2.12 14.67 -0.69
C ARG A 320 2.21 13.17 -0.99
N TRP A 321 2.91 12.41 -0.15
CA TRP A 321 3.07 10.96 -0.23
C TRP A 321 2.11 10.21 0.69
N LYS A 322 0.92 10.75 0.86
CA LYS A 322 -0.13 10.14 1.69
C LYS A 322 -0.49 8.76 1.18
N LEU A 323 -0.48 7.78 2.09
CA LEU A 323 -0.94 6.44 1.79
C LEU A 323 -2.48 6.40 1.73
N PRO A 324 -3.06 5.76 0.73
CA PRO A 324 -4.51 5.52 0.67
C PRO A 324 -5.00 4.73 1.88
N TYR A 325 -6.26 4.89 2.21
CA TYR A 325 -6.92 4.15 3.27
C TYR A 325 -8.28 3.63 2.77
N PRO A 326 -8.61 2.37 3.01
CA PRO A 326 -7.81 1.32 3.67
C PRO A 326 -6.71 0.72 2.77
N ASN A 327 -6.82 0.86 1.44
CA ASN A 327 -6.01 0.19 0.42
C ASN A 327 -4.73 0.99 0.12
N PHE A 328 -3.58 0.53 0.59
CA PHE A 328 -2.29 1.16 0.30
C PHE A 328 -1.45 0.36 -0.72
N LEU A 329 -1.85 -0.87 -1.02
CA LEU A 329 -1.34 -1.62 -2.16
C LEU A 329 -2.03 -1.10 -3.42
N LEU A 330 -1.28 -0.90 -4.50
CA LEU A 330 -1.69 -0.08 -5.62
C LEU A 330 -2.22 -0.86 -6.83
N SER A 331 -2.52 -2.16 -6.69
CA SER A 331 -2.98 -3.00 -7.80
C SER A 331 -4.35 -2.60 -8.37
N GLU A 332 -5.21 -1.98 -7.54
CA GLU A 332 -6.57 -1.59 -7.93
C GLU A 332 -6.73 -0.07 -8.16
N VAL A 333 -5.63 0.67 -8.36
CA VAL A 333 -5.72 2.11 -8.57
C VAL A 333 -6.28 2.43 -9.95
N LYS A 334 -7.25 3.35 -9.99
CA LYS A 334 -8.07 3.64 -11.18
C LYS A 334 -7.27 4.02 -12.43
N ARG A 335 -6.13 4.71 -12.27
CA ARG A 335 -5.31 5.21 -13.37
C ARG A 335 -3.95 4.53 -13.49
N GLY A 336 -3.74 3.45 -12.72
CA GLY A 336 -2.51 2.68 -12.74
C GLY A 336 -1.30 3.40 -12.14
N ILE A 337 -0.16 2.74 -12.32
CA ILE A 337 1.18 3.24 -11.97
C ILE A 337 1.89 3.51 -13.29
N TYR A 338 2.51 4.67 -13.40
CA TYR A 338 3.35 5.02 -14.53
C TYR A 338 4.81 5.15 -14.08
N LEU A 339 5.67 4.39 -14.73
CA LEU A 339 7.12 4.51 -14.63
C LEU A 339 7.66 4.84 -16.03
N PRO A 340 8.41 5.94 -16.22
CA PRO A 340 9.14 6.18 -17.45
C PRO A 340 10.06 5.02 -17.80
N SER A 341 10.34 4.79 -19.07
CA SER A 341 11.16 3.66 -19.54
C SER A 341 12.59 3.64 -18.97
N GLU A 342 13.12 4.81 -18.65
CA GLU A 342 14.44 5.01 -18.04
C GLU A 342 14.48 4.76 -16.53
N ILE A 343 13.32 4.67 -15.87
CA ILE A 343 13.22 4.42 -14.42
C ILE A 343 12.82 2.98 -14.17
N THR A 344 13.70 2.24 -13.52
CA THR A 344 13.43 0.88 -13.04
C THR A 344 12.86 0.90 -11.63
N THR A 345 12.33 -0.24 -11.17
CA THR A 345 11.86 -0.38 -9.78
C THR A 345 12.98 -0.23 -8.75
N ALA A 346 14.24 -0.46 -9.14
CA ALA A 346 15.42 -0.29 -8.29
C ALA A 346 15.76 1.19 -8.02
N ASP A 347 15.35 2.08 -8.93
CA ASP A 347 15.56 3.54 -8.80
C ASP A 347 14.50 4.18 -7.87
N LEU A 348 13.47 3.44 -7.50
CA LEU A 348 12.43 3.94 -6.62
C LEU A 348 12.85 3.90 -5.15
N GLN A 349 12.46 4.93 -4.40
CA GLN A 349 12.53 4.89 -2.95
C GLN A 349 11.57 3.84 -2.40
N SER A 350 12.12 2.87 -1.69
CA SER A 350 11.37 1.73 -1.19
C SER A 350 10.19 2.13 -0.30
N PHE A 351 9.08 1.44 -0.49
CA PHE A 351 7.96 1.39 0.45
C PHE A 351 8.16 0.19 1.38
N ASN A 352 8.50 0.47 2.64
CA ASN A 352 8.95 -0.57 3.57
C ASN A 352 7.79 -1.13 4.39
N ILE A 353 7.49 -2.42 4.22
CA ILE A 353 6.50 -3.14 5.02
C ILE A 353 7.21 -4.11 5.96
N LEU A 354 6.84 -4.07 7.24
CA LEU A 354 7.19 -5.08 8.22
C LEU A 354 6.00 -6.01 8.45
N VAL A 355 6.15 -7.30 8.16
CA VAL A 355 5.14 -8.31 8.49
C VAL A 355 5.59 -9.13 9.70
N ARG A 356 4.82 -9.10 10.79
CA ARG A 356 5.04 -9.97 11.94
C ARG A 356 4.51 -11.37 11.62
N SER A 357 5.43 -12.31 11.45
CA SER A 357 5.14 -13.73 11.12
C SER A 357 4.35 -14.41 12.23
N PRO A 358 3.53 -15.43 11.91
CA PRO A 358 3.04 -16.39 12.89
C PRO A 358 4.18 -17.09 13.64
N ASN A 359 3.85 -17.80 14.73
CA ASN A 359 4.84 -18.46 15.59
C ASN A 359 4.98 -19.97 15.31
N TRP A 360 4.07 -20.54 14.52
CA TRP A 360 4.01 -21.95 14.18
C TRP A 360 4.35 -22.15 12.70
N LEU A 361 5.02 -23.25 12.37
CA LEU A 361 5.47 -23.55 11.01
C LEU A 361 4.30 -23.65 10.03
N GLY A 362 3.25 -24.39 10.38
CA GLY A 362 2.06 -24.52 9.52
C GLY A 362 1.39 -23.18 9.23
N ASP A 363 1.17 -22.35 10.27
CA ASP A 363 0.58 -21.01 10.08
C ASP A 363 1.48 -20.10 9.22
N ALA A 364 2.80 -20.24 9.36
CA ALA A 364 3.76 -19.48 8.57
C ALA A 364 3.71 -19.91 7.09
N CYS A 365 3.63 -21.21 6.81
CA CYS A 365 3.46 -21.75 5.46
C CYS A 365 2.15 -21.26 4.83
N MET A 366 1.03 -21.33 5.55
CA MET A 366 -0.27 -20.85 5.08
C MET A 366 -0.31 -19.33 4.84
N ALA A 367 0.63 -18.56 5.38
CA ALA A 367 0.75 -17.12 5.13
C ALA A 367 1.55 -16.77 3.87
N ILE A 368 2.30 -17.71 3.27
CA ILE A 368 3.16 -17.45 2.10
C ILE A 368 2.38 -16.88 0.91
N PRO A 369 1.19 -17.39 0.50
CA PRO A 369 0.41 -16.80 -0.58
C PRO A 369 0.09 -15.32 -0.32
N SER A 370 -0.20 -14.95 0.93
CA SER A 370 -0.42 -13.55 1.32
C SER A 370 0.84 -12.68 1.15
N MET A 371 2.04 -13.23 1.39
CA MET A 371 3.31 -12.49 1.18
C MET A 371 3.55 -12.24 -0.31
N ARG A 372 3.27 -13.22 -1.17
CA ARG A 372 3.31 -13.07 -2.64
C ARG A 372 2.36 -11.97 -3.12
N ALA A 373 1.11 -11.99 -2.64
CA ALA A 373 0.12 -10.96 -2.97
C ALA A 373 0.55 -9.56 -2.50
N ILE A 374 1.12 -9.43 -1.30
CA ILE A 374 1.65 -8.16 -0.79
C ILE A 374 2.77 -7.65 -1.70
N LYS A 375 3.75 -8.49 -2.03
CA LYS A 375 4.90 -8.11 -2.86
C LYS A 375 4.47 -7.65 -4.25
N ALA A 376 3.51 -8.33 -4.86
CA ALA A 376 2.94 -7.96 -6.16
C ALA A 376 2.08 -6.68 -6.12
N GLY A 377 1.68 -6.20 -4.94
CA GLY A 377 0.77 -5.07 -4.78
C GLY A 377 1.39 -3.70 -5.06
N ARG A 378 2.74 -3.57 -5.11
CA ARG A 378 3.46 -2.32 -5.41
C ARG A 378 4.85 -2.61 -5.99
N PRO A 379 5.28 -1.89 -7.02
CA PRO A 379 6.61 -2.09 -7.61
C PRO A 379 7.76 -1.62 -6.70
N ASP A 380 7.52 -0.64 -5.82
CA ASP A 380 8.48 -0.07 -4.87
C ASP A 380 8.49 -0.78 -3.51
N LEU A 381 7.79 -1.92 -3.37
CA LEU A 381 7.62 -2.59 -2.08
C LEU A 381 8.87 -3.36 -1.66
N ARG A 382 9.35 -3.07 -0.45
CA ARG A 382 10.33 -3.89 0.27
C ARG A 382 9.65 -4.62 1.42
N LEU A 383 9.60 -5.95 1.32
CA LEU A 383 8.95 -6.83 2.27
C LEU A 383 9.96 -7.37 3.29
N THR A 384 9.80 -6.98 4.55
CA THR A 384 10.60 -7.51 5.67
C THR A 384 9.73 -8.35 6.59
N ILE A 385 10.17 -9.56 6.87
CA ILE A 385 9.47 -10.46 7.82
C ILE A 385 10.14 -10.39 9.19
N LEU A 386 9.37 -10.05 10.22
CA LEU A 386 9.78 -10.15 11.62
C LEU A 386 9.35 -11.51 12.16
N SER A 387 10.28 -12.44 12.31
CA SER A 387 10.01 -13.87 12.57
C SER A 387 10.71 -14.37 13.82
N PRO A 388 10.14 -15.33 14.56
CA PRO A 388 10.93 -16.13 15.50
C PRO A 388 12.13 -16.76 14.79
N ALA A 389 13.30 -16.79 15.46
CA ALA A 389 14.53 -17.30 14.88
C ALA A 389 14.39 -18.72 14.30
N LYS A 390 13.61 -19.57 14.95
CA LYS A 390 13.33 -20.95 14.48
C LYS A 390 12.64 -21.05 13.12
N LEU A 391 11.90 -20.01 12.69
CA LEU A 391 11.18 -19.96 11.42
C LEU A 391 11.87 -19.06 10.38
N ALA A 392 12.92 -18.36 10.74
CA ALA A 392 13.64 -17.46 9.83
C ALA A 392 14.14 -18.16 8.56
N PRO A 393 14.64 -19.42 8.61
CA PRO A 393 15.04 -20.13 7.41
C PRO A 393 13.93 -20.29 6.37
N LEU A 394 12.69 -20.58 6.81
CA LEU A 394 11.54 -20.67 5.89
C LEU A 394 11.38 -19.39 5.07
N TRP A 395 11.43 -18.24 5.75
CA TRP A 395 11.19 -16.94 5.11
C TRP A 395 12.32 -16.51 4.18
N ARG A 396 13.54 -17.00 4.39
CA ARG A 396 14.68 -16.77 3.49
C ARG A 396 14.58 -17.55 2.18
N GLU A 397 13.84 -18.67 2.16
CA GLU A 397 13.58 -19.46 0.96
C GLU A 397 12.50 -18.85 0.05
N ILE A 398 11.78 -17.83 0.52
CA ILE A 398 10.68 -17.19 -0.22
C ILE A 398 11.23 -16.01 -1.03
N PRO A 399 11.25 -16.09 -2.37
CA PRO A 399 11.86 -15.04 -3.23
C PRO A 399 11.25 -13.66 -3.05
N GLU A 400 9.99 -13.57 -2.67
CA GLU A 400 9.27 -12.32 -2.47
C GLU A 400 9.67 -11.59 -1.17
N VAL A 401 10.42 -12.25 -0.27
CA VAL A 401 10.87 -11.69 1.00
C VAL A 401 12.24 -11.04 0.83
N ASP A 402 12.31 -9.72 0.97
CA ASP A 402 13.56 -8.96 0.77
C ASP A 402 14.49 -9.01 2.01
N ALA A 403 13.92 -9.20 3.20
CA ALA A 403 14.70 -9.28 4.44
C ALA A 403 13.97 -10.03 5.56
N VAL A 404 14.73 -10.65 6.44
CA VAL A 404 14.20 -11.32 7.64
C VAL A 404 14.86 -10.76 8.89
N LEU A 405 14.05 -10.28 9.83
CA LEU A 405 14.48 -9.86 11.16
C LEU A 405 14.15 -10.97 12.16
N GLU A 406 15.17 -11.52 12.78
CA GLU A 406 15.00 -12.61 13.74
C GLU A 406 14.70 -12.11 15.14
N ILE A 407 13.63 -12.62 15.74
CA ILE A 407 13.33 -12.42 17.14
C ILE A 407 14.08 -13.49 17.95
N PRO A 408 15.07 -13.11 18.74
CA PRO A 408 15.75 -14.06 19.62
C PRO A 408 14.78 -14.68 20.63
N PRO A 409 15.01 -15.93 21.07
CA PRO A 409 14.20 -16.57 22.10
C PRO A 409 14.08 -15.69 23.34
N ARG A 410 12.92 -15.73 24.00
CA ARG A 410 12.63 -15.00 25.25
C ARG A 410 12.85 -13.47 25.20
N SER A 411 12.87 -12.85 24.01
CA SER A 411 13.01 -11.39 23.87
C SER A 411 11.81 -10.65 24.43
N SER A 412 12.03 -9.54 25.16
CA SER A 412 10.94 -8.65 25.58
C SER A 412 10.43 -7.79 24.41
N PRO A 413 9.21 -7.25 24.45
CA PRO A 413 8.69 -6.35 23.41
C PRO A 413 9.57 -5.11 23.18
N ARG A 414 10.21 -4.58 24.21
CA ARG A 414 11.15 -3.45 24.09
C ARG A 414 12.42 -3.83 23.30
N LYS A 415 12.94 -5.04 23.52
CA LYS A 415 14.11 -5.56 22.80
C LYS A 415 13.77 -5.76 21.32
N VAL A 416 12.59 -6.31 21.02
CA VAL A 416 12.10 -6.47 19.64
C VAL A 416 11.89 -5.10 18.98
N ALA A 417 11.30 -4.14 19.67
CA ALA A 417 11.13 -2.78 19.16
C ALA A 417 12.48 -2.09 18.85
N SER A 418 13.50 -2.33 19.68
CA SER A 418 14.87 -1.84 19.42
C SER A 418 15.47 -2.48 18.17
N LEU A 419 15.25 -3.80 17.97
CA LEU A 419 15.67 -4.52 16.77
C LEU A 419 15.04 -3.91 15.52
N ILE A 420 13.71 -3.66 15.54
CA ILE A 420 12.99 -3.03 14.43
C ILE A 420 13.57 -1.64 14.12
N LYS A 421 13.80 -0.80 15.14
CA LYS A 421 14.35 0.56 14.96
C LYS A 421 15.75 0.54 14.35
N LYS A 422 16.59 -0.42 14.72
CA LYS A 422 17.94 -0.58 14.16
C LYS A 422 17.92 -1.02 12.71
N ALA A 423 16.90 -1.78 12.29
CA ALA A 423 16.76 -2.24 10.92
C ALA A 423 16.33 -1.13 9.93
N GLY A 424 15.83 0.00 10.45
CA GLY A 424 15.50 1.17 9.64
C GLY A 424 14.06 1.66 9.78
N HIS A 425 13.59 2.40 8.78
CA HIS A 425 12.25 2.96 8.75
C HIS A 425 11.28 1.98 8.07
N PHE A 426 10.10 1.82 8.67
CA PHE A 426 8.98 1.08 8.09
C PHE A 426 7.75 2.00 7.98
N ASP A 427 7.12 2.00 6.80
CA ASP A 427 5.90 2.77 6.51
C ASP A 427 4.67 2.09 7.14
N VAL A 428 4.65 0.76 7.13
CA VAL A 428 3.54 -0.08 7.61
C VAL A 428 4.05 -1.27 8.38
N ALA A 429 3.36 -1.65 9.45
CA ALA A 429 3.47 -2.96 10.08
C ALA A 429 2.16 -3.74 9.93
N LEU A 430 2.26 -4.97 9.44
CA LEU A 430 1.16 -5.93 9.34
C LEU A 430 1.37 -7.06 10.35
N LEU A 431 0.39 -7.31 11.21
CA LEU A 431 0.45 -8.30 12.27
C LEU A 431 -0.42 -9.50 11.94
N LEU A 432 0.20 -10.65 11.65
CA LEU A 432 -0.52 -11.90 11.45
C LEU A 432 -0.94 -12.55 12.78
N PRO A 433 -0.09 -12.56 13.85
CA PRO A 433 -0.52 -13.01 15.16
C PRO A 433 -1.53 -12.05 15.81
N ASN A 434 -2.61 -12.58 16.32
CA ASN A 434 -3.61 -11.82 17.07
C ASN A 434 -3.22 -11.73 18.56
N SER A 435 -2.17 -11.00 18.88
CA SER A 435 -1.65 -10.89 20.25
C SER A 435 -1.30 -9.45 20.65
N LEU A 436 -1.61 -9.09 21.89
CA LEU A 436 -1.22 -7.80 22.48
C LEU A 436 0.29 -7.58 22.37
N ARG A 437 1.09 -8.62 22.57
CA ARG A 437 2.55 -8.55 22.51
C ARG A 437 3.05 -8.08 21.15
N SER A 438 2.56 -8.67 20.05
CA SER A 438 2.98 -8.30 18.70
C SER A 438 2.59 -6.86 18.36
N ALA A 439 1.40 -6.40 18.80
CA ALA A 439 0.98 -5.02 18.64
C ALA A 439 1.87 -4.04 19.43
N LEU A 440 2.27 -4.41 20.66
CA LEU A 440 3.17 -3.60 21.49
C LEU A 440 4.58 -3.49 20.90
N GLU A 441 5.10 -4.55 20.29
CA GLU A 441 6.41 -4.57 19.60
C GLU A 441 6.49 -3.47 18.54
N VAL A 442 5.52 -3.38 17.63
CA VAL A 442 5.52 -2.41 16.53
C VAL A 442 5.09 -1.00 16.96
N TRP A 443 4.27 -0.89 18.01
CA TRP A 443 3.91 0.40 18.59
C TRP A 443 5.12 1.06 19.28
N LEU A 444 5.88 0.32 20.08
CA LEU A 444 7.11 0.78 20.70
C LEU A 444 8.20 1.10 19.66
N ALA A 445 8.20 0.41 18.53
CA ALA A 445 9.07 0.72 17.39
C ALA A 445 8.72 2.06 16.74
N GLY A 446 7.49 2.58 16.93
CA GLY A 446 7.06 3.87 16.40
C GLY A 446 6.59 3.78 14.94
N ILE A 447 6.22 2.59 14.44
CA ILE A 447 5.74 2.44 13.07
C ILE A 447 4.40 3.19 12.91
N PRO A 448 4.27 4.09 11.91
CA PRO A 448 3.13 5.00 11.83
C PRO A 448 1.81 4.28 11.53
N ARG A 449 1.79 3.26 10.67
CA ARG A 449 0.59 2.49 10.31
C ARG A 449 0.73 1.06 10.79
N ARG A 450 -0.15 0.64 11.68
CA ARG A 450 -0.12 -0.67 12.35
C ARG A 450 -1.43 -1.38 12.12
N ILE A 451 -1.38 -2.48 11.37
CA ILE A 451 -2.53 -3.20 10.85
C ILE A 451 -2.57 -4.60 11.45
N GLY A 452 -3.73 -5.05 11.85
CA GLY A 452 -3.94 -6.41 12.35
C GLY A 452 -5.40 -6.77 12.46
N ARG A 453 -5.66 -8.01 12.92
CA ARG A 453 -7.01 -8.45 13.25
C ARG A 453 -7.55 -7.64 14.44
N GLU A 454 -8.87 -7.61 14.60
CA GLU A 454 -9.49 -7.05 15.78
C GLU A 454 -9.10 -7.87 17.01
N ILE A 455 -8.38 -7.25 17.95
CA ILE A 455 -8.01 -7.85 19.24
C ILE A 455 -8.74 -7.13 20.36
N HIS A 456 -9.38 -7.91 21.28
CA HIS A 456 -10.14 -7.34 22.40
C HIS A 456 -9.26 -6.55 23.39
N ARG A 457 -7.97 -6.91 23.53
CA ARG A 457 -7.02 -6.25 24.42
C ARG A 457 -5.85 -5.66 23.65
N GLY A 458 -5.88 -4.43 23.23
CA GLY A 458 -4.79 -3.77 22.54
C GLY A 458 -5.18 -3.08 21.24
N ARG A 459 -6.46 -2.98 20.95
CA ARG A 459 -7.00 -2.25 19.79
C ARG A 459 -6.45 -0.84 19.68
N TRP A 460 -6.19 -0.17 20.79
CA TRP A 460 -5.59 1.17 20.86
C TRP A 460 -4.13 1.23 20.38
N LEU A 461 -3.44 0.10 20.26
CA LEU A 461 -2.09 0.01 19.69
C LEU A 461 -2.10 -0.08 18.16
N LEU A 462 -3.24 -0.46 17.57
CA LEU A 462 -3.44 -0.52 16.13
C LEU A 462 -4.19 0.73 15.67
N ASN A 463 -3.95 1.16 14.45
CA ASN A 463 -4.70 2.27 13.83
C ASN A 463 -5.43 1.84 12.54
N GLN A 464 -5.33 0.55 12.21
CA GLN A 464 -6.22 -0.09 11.24
C GLN A 464 -6.47 -1.53 11.69
N THR A 465 -7.74 -1.92 11.80
CA THR A 465 -8.14 -3.30 12.08
C THR A 465 -8.85 -3.88 10.86
N MET A 466 -8.65 -5.18 10.63
CA MET A 466 -9.31 -5.94 9.59
C MET A 466 -10.28 -6.91 10.24
N ALA A 467 -11.55 -6.83 9.84
CA ALA A 467 -12.57 -7.76 10.32
C ALA A 467 -12.41 -9.12 9.63
N PRO A 468 -12.47 -10.24 10.36
CA PRO A 468 -12.58 -11.55 9.75
C PRO A 468 -13.92 -11.64 9.00
N ARG A 469 -13.92 -12.16 7.77
CA ARG A 469 -15.17 -12.41 7.00
C ARG A 469 -15.99 -13.59 7.56
N ARG A 470 -16.04 -13.77 8.86
CA ARG A 470 -16.77 -14.89 9.50
C ARG A 470 -18.27 -14.94 9.17
N GLU A 471 -18.86 -13.80 8.80
CA GLU A 471 -20.31 -13.73 8.53
C GLU A 471 -20.70 -14.28 7.15
N LEU A 472 -19.76 -14.43 6.20
CA LEU A 472 -20.08 -14.84 4.84
C LEU A 472 -19.74 -16.31 4.52
N HIS A 473 -18.75 -16.92 5.19
CA HIS A 473 -18.37 -18.33 4.98
C HIS A 473 -17.71 -18.92 6.23
N PRO A 474 -18.44 -19.68 7.06
CA PRO A 474 -17.90 -20.28 8.28
C PRO A 474 -16.80 -21.32 8.06
N ALA A 475 -16.53 -21.72 6.83
CA ALA A 475 -15.60 -22.80 6.45
C ALA A 475 -14.47 -22.38 5.49
N LEU A 476 -14.00 -21.12 5.55
CA LEU A 476 -12.85 -20.71 4.75
C LEU A 476 -11.55 -21.33 5.26
N HIS A 477 -10.74 -21.84 4.34
CA HIS A 477 -9.37 -22.28 4.63
C HIS A 477 -8.56 -21.14 5.25
N GLN A 478 -7.68 -21.45 6.22
CA GLN A 478 -6.91 -20.43 6.97
C GLN A 478 -6.02 -19.57 6.07
N ALA A 479 -5.44 -20.14 5.01
CA ALA A 479 -4.68 -19.38 4.01
C ALA A 479 -5.58 -18.38 3.25
N GLU A 480 -6.80 -18.79 2.87
CA GLU A 480 -7.78 -17.93 2.21
C GLU A 480 -8.30 -16.83 3.14
N GLU A 481 -8.46 -17.12 4.43
CA GLU A 481 -8.81 -16.09 5.42
C GLU A 481 -7.74 -15.00 5.50
N LEU A 482 -6.45 -15.40 5.52
CA LEU A 482 -5.33 -14.46 5.49
C LEU A 482 -5.30 -13.66 4.18
N LEU A 483 -5.46 -14.34 3.05
CA LEU A 483 -5.46 -13.69 1.73
C LEU A 483 -6.63 -12.71 1.59
N ALA A 484 -7.82 -13.06 2.06
CA ALA A 484 -8.98 -12.16 2.08
C ALA A 484 -8.73 -10.89 2.92
N MET A 485 -7.95 -10.99 3.99
CA MET A 485 -7.50 -9.81 4.76
C MET A 485 -6.56 -8.93 3.93
N ILE A 486 -5.61 -9.52 3.20
CA ILE A 486 -4.65 -8.76 2.40
C ILE A 486 -5.32 -8.10 1.18
N ARG A 487 -6.32 -8.74 0.57
CA ARG A 487 -7.16 -8.13 -0.48
C ARG A 487 -7.84 -6.83 0.00
N GLN A 488 -8.23 -6.73 1.28
CA GLN A 488 -8.77 -5.48 1.86
C GLN A 488 -7.73 -4.33 1.87
N LEU A 489 -6.45 -4.63 1.69
CA LEU A 489 -5.37 -3.64 1.58
C LEU A 489 -5.06 -3.27 0.13
N GLY A 490 -5.78 -3.85 -0.85
CA GLY A 490 -5.60 -3.62 -2.28
C GLY A 490 -4.56 -4.54 -2.91
N ALA A 491 -4.32 -5.74 -2.35
CA ALA A 491 -3.43 -6.72 -2.96
C ALA A 491 -4.10 -7.43 -4.15
N PRO A 492 -3.33 -7.76 -5.20
CA PRO A 492 -3.80 -8.62 -6.28
C PRO A 492 -3.89 -10.08 -5.82
N GLU A 493 -4.42 -10.94 -6.67
CA GLU A 493 -4.30 -12.38 -6.48
C GLU A 493 -2.81 -12.79 -6.50
N PRO A 494 -2.40 -13.71 -5.61
CA PRO A 494 -1.02 -14.18 -5.59
C PRO A 494 -0.71 -14.93 -6.89
N ALA A 495 0.51 -14.77 -7.40
CA ALA A 495 1.00 -15.61 -8.49
C ALA A 495 1.03 -17.08 -8.03
N ILE A 496 0.56 -17.97 -8.89
CA ILE A 496 0.69 -19.42 -8.69
C ILE A 496 2.17 -19.76 -8.88
N PRO A 497 2.83 -20.40 -7.90
CA PRO A 497 4.21 -20.80 -8.08
C PRO A 497 4.32 -21.79 -9.27
N PRO A 498 5.45 -21.79 -9.99
CA PRO A 498 5.67 -22.75 -11.06
C PRO A 498 5.58 -24.18 -10.50
N SER A 499 5.02 -25.08 -11.29
CA SER A 499 4.95 -26.50 -10.94
C SER A 499 6.36 -27.03 -10.69
N ARG A 500 6.52 -27.75 -9.60
CA ARG A 500 7.78 -28.39 -9.28
C ARG A 500 8.06 -29.53 -10.27
N VAL A 501 9.29 -29.64 -10.74
CA VAL A 501 9.77 -30.81 -11.44
C VAL A 501 10.09 -31.89 -10.40
N SER A 502 9.51 -33.08 -10.56
CA SER A 502 9.82 -34.21 -9.67
C SER A 502 11.31 -34.57 -9.76
N PRO A 503 11.98 -34.84 -8.62
CA PRO A 503 13.38 -35.22 -8.65
C PRO A 503 13.56 -36.53 -9.42
N SER A 504 14.60 -36.61 -10.24
CA SER A 504 15.05 -37.83 -10.90
C SER A 504 15.96 -38.64 -9.96
N GLY A 505 15.99 -39.94 -10.13
CA GLY A 505 16.86 -40.85 -9.37
C GLY A 505 16.08 -41.83 -8.49
N SER A 506 16.70 -42.31 -7.41
CA SER A 506 16.09 -43.26 -6.49
C SER A 506 14.80 -42.72 -5.87
N LEU A 507 13.78 -43.57 -5.77
CA LEU A 507 12.49 -43.21 -5.19
C LEU A 507 12.65 -42.92 -3.69
N ARG A 508 12.62 -41.66 -3.30
CA ARG A 508 12.69 -41.21 -1.90
C ARG A 508 11.30 -40.78 -1.41
N ILE A 509 10.79 -41.47 -0.42
CA ILE A 509 9.49 -41.14 0.20
C ILE A 509 9.73 -40.69 1.62
N GLY A 510 9.26 -39.46 1.91
CA GLY A 510 9.30 -38.91 3.27
C GLY A 510 8.18 -39.49 4.14
N ILE A 511 8.47 -39.71 5.41
CA ILE A 511 7.49 -40.04 6.44
C ILE A 511 7.60 -39.05 7.61
N CYS A 512 6.49 -38.45 7.98
CA CYS A 512 6.39 -37.62 9.19
C CYS A 512 5.31 -38.20 10.14
N PRO A 513 5.68 -39.16 11.00
CA PRO A 513 4.73 -39.87 11.87
C PRO A 513 4.34 -39.06 13.10
N GLY A 514 5.09 -38.00 13.42
CA GLY A 514 4.86 -37.13 14.56
C GLY A 514 3.73 -36.12 14.37
N ALA A 515 3.38 -35.44 15.44
CA ALA A 515 2.53 -34.23 15.45
C ALA A 515 2.80 -33.44 16.72
N GLU A 516 3.34 -32.21 16.59
CA GLU A 516 3.67 -31.34 17.74
C GLU A 516 2.42 -30.90 18.51
N TYR A 517 1.28 -30.82 17.84
CA TYR A 517 0.00 -30.44 18.47
C TYR A 517 -0.40 -31.42 19.56
N GLY A 518 -0.25 -32.73 19.33
CA GLY A 518 -0.58 -33.78 20.30
C GLY A 518 -0.83 -35.14 19.67
N PRO A 519 -0.89 -36.21 20.48
CA PRO A 519 -1.08 -37.58 20.02
C PRO A 519 -2.41 -37.81 19.28
N ALA A 520 -3.44 -37.00 19.52
CA ALA A 520 -4.72 -37.12 18.80
C ALA A 520 -4.64 -36.89 17.27
N LYS A 521 -3.51 -36.36 16.77
CA LYS A 521 -3.24 -36.21 15.33
C LYS A 521 -2.33 -37.31 14.77
N ARG A 522 -1.85 -38.24 15.58
CA ARG A 522 -0.89 -39.26 15.15
C ARG A 522 -1.59 -40.53 14.72
N TRP A 523 -1.38 -40.96 13.50
CA TRP A 523 -1.79 -42.30 13.07
C TRP A 523 -0.93 -43.32 13.77
N PRO A 524 -1.43 -44.56 14.10
CA PRO A 524 -0.67 -45.59 14.82
C PRO A 524 0.65 -45.93 14.12
N LEU A 525 1.74 -45.98 14.89
CA LEU A 525 3.10 -46.11 14.34
C LEU A 525 3.33 -47.43 13.64
N GLU A 526 2.80 -48.53 14.17
CA GLU A 526 2.82 -49.87 13.59
C GLU A 526 2.22 -49.89 12.17
N ARG A 527 1.21 -49.07 11.91
CA ARG A 527 0.57 -49.01 10.59
C ARG A 527 1.40 -48.24 9.57
N TYR A 528 2.18 -47.22 10.00
CA TYR A 528 3.19 -46.63 9.12
C TYR A 528 4.18 -47.67 8.67
N ARG A 529 4.65 -48.54 9.58
CA ARG A 529 5.56 -49.60 9.29
C ARG A 529 4.97 -50.58 8.28
N GLU A 530 3.75 -51.05 8.48
CA GLU A 530 3.06 -51.92 7.55
C GLU A 530 2.95 -51.33 6.13
N VAL A 531 2.64 -50.03 6.01
CA VAL A 531 2.63 -49.30 4.72
C VAL A 531 4.01 -49.32 4.08
N MET A 532 5.07 -48.99 4.85
CA MET A 532 6.44 -49.04 4.35
C MET A 532 6.81 -50.43 3.81
N GLU A 533 6.51 -51.49 4.56
CA GLU A 533 6.76 -52.88 4.17
C GLU A 533 5.97 -53.28 2.92
N ASN A 534 4.67 -52.93 2.85
CA ASN A 534 3.82 -53.26 1.72
C ASN A 534 4.31 -52.63 0.40
N ILE A 535 4.80 -51.37 0.47
CA ILE A 535 5.33 -50.67 -0.69
C ILE A 535 6.72 -51.17 -1.06
N SER A 536 7.59 -51.46 -0.07
CA SER A 536 8.94 -51.96 -0.30
C SER A 536 8.98 -53.36 -0.92
N ARG A 537 7.90 -54.16 -0.74
CA ARG A 537 7.76 -55.47 -1.47
C ARG A 537 7.48 -55.27 -2.96
N GLN A 538 6.98 -54.14 -3.37
CA GLN A 538 6.55 -53.86 -4.76
C GLN A 538 7.56 -52.98 -5.53
N ARG A 539 8.31 -52.11 -4.81
CA ARG A 539 9.22 -51.13 -5.40
C ARG A 539 10.43 -50.92 -4.51
N GLU A 540 11.57 -50.62 -5.12
CA GLU A 540 12.75 -50.17 -4.38
C GLU A 540 12.53 -48.72 -3.94
N VAL A 541 12.52 -48.49 -2.64
CA VAL A 541 12.21 -47.18 -2.00
C VAL A 541 13.23 -46.88 -0.91
N ILE A 542 13.72 -45.64 -0.87
CA ILE A 542 14.44 -45.09 0.27
C ILE A 542 13.43 -44.34 1.12
N TRP A 543 13.13 -44.85 2.29
CA TRP A 543 12.27 -44.19 3.26
C TRP A 543 13.07 -43.20 4.08
N VAL A 544 12.57 -41.94 4.19
CA VAL A 544 13.22 -40.90 4.99
C VAL A 544 12.26 -40.43 6.07
N ILE A 545 12.58 -40.76 7.31
CA ILE A 545 11.75 -40.41 8.46
C ILE A 545 12.17 -39.02 8.96
N VAL A 546 11.25 -38.06 8.96
CA VAL A 546 11.48 -36.68 9.40
C VAL A 546 10.61 -36.33 10.60
N GLY A 547 11.13 -35.50 11.49
CA GLY A 547 10.43 -35.07 12.71
C GLY A 547 11.33 -34.25 13.61
N THR A 548 10.77 -33.72 14.69
CA THR A 548 11.51 -32.96 15.71
C THR A 548 12.31 -33.88 16.63
N ALA A 549 13.24 -33.31 17.40
CA ALA A 549 13.98 -34.07 18.42
C ALA A 549 13.09 -34.73 19.48
N LYS A 550 11.90 -34.21 19.72
CA LYS A 550 10.92 -34.83 20.63
C LYS A 550 10.27 -36.11 20.06
N GLU A 551 10.44 -36.31 18.78
CA GLU A 551 9.87 -37.42 18.01
C GLU A 551 10.94 -38.44 17.59
N SER A 552 12.19 -38.31 18.10
CA SER A 552 13.32 -39.20 17.78
C SER A 552 12.97 -40.67 18.06
N THR A 553 12.30 -40.95 19.17
CA THR A 553 11.87 -42.31 19.55
C THR A 553 10.91 -42.94 18.52
N LEU A 554 10.01 -42.16 17.93
CA LEU A 554 9.11 -42.64 16.86
C LEU A 554 9.91 -43.00 15.60
N GLY A 555 10.90 -42.18 15.26
CA GLY A 555 11.79 -42.46 14.13
C GLY A 555 12.67 -43.69 14.36
N GLU A 556 13.18 -43.88 15.56
CA GLU A 556 13.99 -45.06 15.95
C GLU A 556 13.16 -46.34 15.89
N GLU A 557 11.93 -46.32 16.39
CA GLU A 557 11.01 -47.43 16.38
C GLU A 557 10.61 -47.87 14.95
N LEU A 558 10.34 -46.91 14.07
CA LEU A 558 10.06 -47.19 12.64
C LEU A 558 11.27 -47.74 11.90
N ALA A 559 12.45 -47.25 12.19
CA ALA A 559 13.69 -47.67 11.53
C ALA A 559 14.25 -49.00 12.07
N LYS A 560 13.88 -49.38 13.30
CA LYS A 560 14.40 -50.59 13.96
C LYS A 560 14.04 -51.85 13.16
N ASP A 561 15.08 -52.64 12.81
CA ASP A 561 14.93 -53.91 12.09
C ASP A 561 14.03 -53.82 10.84
N PHE A 562 14.04 -52.68 10.16
CA PHE A 562 13.30 -52.53 8.89
C PHE A 562 14.03 -53.25 7.77
N PRO A 563 13.36 -54.11 6.97
CA PRO A 563 14.02 -54.97 5.97
C PRO A 563 14.44 -54.22 4.69
N GLY A 564 14.16 -52.94 4.56
CA GLY A 564 14.47 -52.11 3.39
C GLY A 564 15.38 -50.92 3.72
N SER A 565 15.56 -50.01 2.75
CA SER A 565 16.36 -48.81 2.93
C SER A 565 15.58 -47.74 3.73
N VAL A 566 16.10 -47.36 4.87
CA VAL A 566 15.49 -46.32 5.73
C VAL A 566 16.53 -45.37 6.32
N GLU A 567 16.28 -44.08 6.20
CA GLU A 567 17.08 -43.01 6.80
C GLU A 567 16.27 -42.35 7.90
N ASN A 568 16.75 -42.37 9.14
CA ASN A 568 16.08 -41.65 10.24
C ASN A 568 16.75 -40.33 10.49
N LEU A 569 16.06 -39.24 10.12
CA LEU A 569 16.47 -37.84 10.28
C LEU A 569 15.70 -37.11 11.41
N CYS A 570 14.89 -37.81 12.21
CA CYS A 570 14.16 -37.19 13.34
C CYS A 570 15.12 -36.53 14.33
N GLY A 571 14.96 -35.24 14.54
CA GLY A 571 15.81 -34.43 15.43
C GLY A 571 17.23 -34.16 14.91
N LYS A 572 17.58 -34.61 13.71
CA LYS A 572 18.93 -34.47 13.13
C LYS A 572 19.03 -33.36 12.09
N THR A 573 17.91 -32.75 11.71
CA THR A 573 17.87 -31.68 10.70
C THR A 573 17.51 -30.33 11.31
N THR A 574 18.17 -29.28 10.86
CA THR A 574 17.69 -27.91 10.96
C THR A 574 16.52 -27.70 10.00
N LEU A 575 15.80 -26.57 10.12
CA LEU A 575 14.71 -26.27 9.17
C LEU A 575 15.22 -26.11 7.73
N THR A 576 16.42 -25.56 7.53
CA THR A 576 17.05 -25.43 6.21
C THR A 576 17.34 -26.81 5.59
N GLU A 577 17.92 -27.71 6.37
CA GLU A 577 18.19 -29.08 5.92
C GLU A 577 16.90 -29.84 5.64
N LEU A 578 15.86 -29.69 6.49
CA LEU A 578 14.54 -30.27 6.25
C LEU A 578 13.93 -29.76 4.93
N ILE A 579 14.06 -28.46 4.61
CA ILE A 579 13.61 -27.92 3.33
C ILE A 579 14.35 -28.58 2.16
N THR A 580 15.65 -28.79 2.29
CA THR A 580 16.48 -29.47 1.28
C THR A 580 16.06 -30.92 1.10
N GLU A 581 15.88 -31.67 2.18
CA GLU A 581 15.40 -33.04 2.14
C GLU A 581 14.02 -33.18 1.47
N LEU A 582 13.06 -32.32 1.89
CA LEU A 582 11.72 -32.30 1.30
C LEU A 582 11.75 -32.04 -0.21
N LYS A 583 12.63 -31.15 -0.68
CA LYS A 583 12.83 -30.92 -2.12
C LYS A 583 13.31 -32.19 -2.86
N GLY A 584 13.91 -33.14 -2.16
CA GLY A 584 14.36 -34.44 -2.70
C GLY A 584 13.29 -35.54 -2.70
N PHE A 585 12.14 -35.37 -2.07
CA PHE A 585 11.13 -36.42 -1.99
C PHE A 585 10.17 -36.41 -3.19
N GLN A 586 9.83 -37.58 -3.71
CA GLN A 586 8.76 -37.74 -4.68
C GLN A 586 7.39 -37.65 -4.03
N LEU A 587 7.27 -37.99 -2.74
CA LEU A 587 6.04 -37.97 -1.96
C LEU A 587 6.36 -37.80 -0.47
N LEU A 588 5.47 -37.18 0.28
CA LEU A 588 5.46 -37.16 1.74
C LEU A 588 4.20 -37.84 2.29
N LEU A 589 4.35 -38.90 3.10
CA LEU A 589 3.27 -39.46 3.92
C LEU A 589 3.34 -38.83 5.34
N THR A 590 2.28 -38.20 5.78
CA THR A 590 2.33 -37.41 7.01
C THR A 590 0.98 -37.30 7.73
N ASN A 591 1.01 -37.02 9.03
CA ASN A 591 -0.14 -36.48 9.73
C ASN A 591 -0.36 -34.98 9.42
N ASP A 592 -1.47 -34.39 9.91
CA ASP A 592 -1.69 -32.93 9.90
C ASP A 592 -0.65 -32.20 10.77
N THR A 593 0.43 -31.74 10.15
CA THR A 593 1.61 -31.17 10.82
C THR A 593 2.16 -29.96 10.07
N GLY A 594 3.10 -29.22 10.71
CA GLY A 594 3.83 -28.13 10.05
C GLY A 594 4.65 -28.62 8.84
N THR A 595 5.18 -29.85 8.88
CA THR A 595 5.93 -30.46 7.78
C THR A 595 5.06 -30.71 6.55
N MET A 596 3.78 -31.09 6.74
CA MET A 596 2.77 -31.20 5.67
C MET A 596 2.64 -29.87 4.91
N HIS A 597 2.44 -28.77 5.62
CA HIS A 597 2.31 -27.45 5.00
C HIS A 597 3.60 -26.97 4.33
N LEU A 598 4.75 -27.35 4.90
CA LEU A 598 6.03 -27.03 4.28
C LEU A 598 6.20 -27.77 2.96
N ALA A 599 5.89 -29.07 2.93
CA ALA A 599 5.90 -29.89 1.72
C ALA A 599 4.94 -29.32 0.65
N ASP A 600 3.73 -28.94 1.04
CA ASP A 600 2.75 -28.27 0.19
C ASP A 600 3.34 -26.99 -0.46
N GLN A 601 3.97 -26.11 0.33
CA GLN A 601 4.57 -24.87 -0.19
C GLN A 601 5.79 -25.12 -1.10
N LEU A 602 6.48 -26.25 -0.94
CA LEU A 602 7.57 -26.68 -1.80
C LEU A 602 7.10 -27.44 -3.05
N GLY A 603 5.78 -27.63 -3.21
CA GLY A 603 5.20 -28.38 -4.32
C GLY A 603 5.42 -29.88 -4.23
N VAL A 604 5.75 -30.43 -3.06
CA VAL A 604 5.91 -31.86 -2.84
C VAL A 604 4.54 -32.49 -2.67
N PRO A 605 4.18 -33.53 -3.44
CA PRO A 605 2.93 -34.25 -3.25
C PRO A 605 2.83 -34.85 -1.85
N VAL A 606 1.65 -34.76 -1.25
CA VAL A 606 1.42 -35.18 0.14
C VAL A 606 0.26 -36.17 0.21
N VAL A 607 0.46 -37.27 0.92
CA VAL A 607 -0.60 -38.12 1.46
C VAL A 607 -0.74 -37.75 2.93
N ALA A 608 -1.80 -36.99 3.27
CA ALA A 608 -2.02 -36.42 4.59
C ALA A 608 -3.14 -37.14 5.36
N ILE A 609 -2.84 -37.54 6.57
CA ILE A 609 -3.79 -38.23 7.47
C ILE A 609 -4.36 -37.23 8.46
N PHE A 610 -5.70 -37.09 8.46
CA PHE A 610 -6.44 -36.21 9.33
C PHE A 610 -7.32 -36.98 10.31
N GLY A 611 -7.23 -36.62 11.60
CA GLY A 611 -8.02 -37.20 12.66
C GLY A 611 -8.86 -36.16 13.40
N SER A 612 -8.31 -35.53 14.43
CA SER A 612 -9.02 -34.60 15.32
C SER A 612 -9.32 -33.23 14.73
N THR A 613 -8.81 -32.89 13.54
CA THR A 613 -8.90 -31.58 12.91
C THR A 613 -9.65 -31.62 11.57
N GLU A 614 -10.08 -30.44 11.10
CA GLU A 614 -10.82 -30.31 9.86
C GLU A 614 -9.89 -29.95 8.69
N SER A 615 -9.77 -30.86 7.73
CA SER A 615 -8.89 -30.71 6.57
C SER A 615 -9.28 -29.56 5.64
N ILE A 616 -10.57 -29.21 5.57
CA ILE A 616 -11.04 -28.05 4.76
C ILE A 616 -10.44 -26.74 5.29
N LEU A 617 -10.14 -26.66 6.58
CA LEU A 617 -9.62 -25.44 7.21
C LEU A 617 -8.10 -25.35 7.15
N THR A 618 -7.40 -26.47 7.14
CA THR A 618 -5.94 -26.52 7.29
C THR A 618 -5.25 -27.57 6.39
N GLY A 619 -5.92 -28.13 5.41
CA GLY A 619 -5.29 -29.08 4.48
C GLY A 619 -4.29 -28.43 3.52
N PRO A 620 -3.52 -29.21 2.75
CA PRO A 620 -2.70 -28.68 1.68
C PRO A 620 -3.57 -28.05 0.59
N THR A 621 -3.11 -26.94 0.01
CA THR A 621 -3.91 -26.12 -0.92
C THR A 621 -3.30 -25.95 -2.29
N ASN A 622 -1.99 -26.18 -2.44
CA ASN A 622 -1.33 -26.02 -3.72
C ASN A 622 -1.71 -27.15 -4.68
N THR A 623 -1.73 -26.81 -5.96
CA THR A 623 -1.87 -27.83 -7.01
C THR A 623 -0.52 -28.49 -7.24
N THR A 624 -0.44 -29.81 -7.08
CA THR A 624 0.76 -30.62 -7.32
C THR A 624 0.48 -31.69 -8.36
N THR A 625 1.54 -32.25 -8.91
CA THR A 625 1.47 -33.44 -9.78
C THR A 625 2.40 -34.51 -9.20
N PRO A 626 1.87 -35.64 -8.70
CA PRO A 626 0.43 -35.93 -8.52
C PRO A 626 -0.26 -35.02 -7.49
N PRO A 627 -1.61 -34.93 -7.50
CA PRO A 627 -2.36 -34.13 -6.56
C PRO A 627 -2.24 -34.65 -5.12
N HIS A 628 -2.37 -33.75 -4.15
CA HIS A 628 -2.41 -34.15 -2.74
C HIS A 628 -3.57 -35.10 -2.46
N ARG A 629 -3.35 -36.06 -1.58
CA ARG A 629 -4.36 -36.97 -1.07
C ARG A 629 -4.62 -36.69 0.41
N ILE A 630 -5.86 -36.40 0.76
CA ILE A 630 -6.28 -36.19 2.15
C ILE A 630 -7.08 -37.41 2.57
N LEU A 631 -6.58 -38.13 3.57
CA LEU A 631 -7.18 -39.33 4.11
C LEU A 631 -7.79 -39.04 5.47
N ARG A 632 -9.05 -39.42 5.64
CA ARG A 632 -9.82 -39.19 6.87
C ARG A 632 -10.87 -40.27 7.04
N HIS A 633 -10.94 -40.85 8.21
CA HIS A 633 -12.08 -41.66 8.61
C HIS A 633 -13.09 -40.78 9.35
N LYS A 634 -14.33 -40.71 8.84
CA LYS A 634 -15.41 -39.90 9.42
C LYS A 634 -16.03 -40.61 10.64
N VAL A 635 -16.03 -39.93 11.78
CA VAL A 635 -16.66 -40.36 13.02
C VAL A 635 -17.48 -39.22 13.63
N GLU A 636 -18.44 -39.52 14.50
CA GLU A 636 -19.36 -38.52 15.06
C GLU A 636 -18.66 -37.38 15.82
N CYS A 637 -17.55 -37.68 16.53
CA CYS A 637 -16.81 -36.72 17.34
C CYS A 637 -15.80 -35.88 16.54
N ASN A 638 -15.68 -36.05 15.23
CA ASN A 638 -14.66 -35.44 14.37
C ASN A 638 -15.28 -34.28 13.55
N PRO A 639 -14.71 -33.04 13.57
CA PRO A 639 -13.46 -32.64 14.23
C PRO A 639 -13.65 -32.22 15.71
N CYS A 640 -12.88 -32.78 16.63
CA CYS A 640 -12.94 -32.47 18.05
C CYS A 640 -11.91 -31.42 18.52
N TYR A 641 -10.83 -31.21 17.75
CA TYR A 641 -9.72 -30.29 18.06
C TYR A 641 -9.03 -30.58 19.41
N LEU A 642 -9.15 -31.79 19.95
CA LEU A 642 -8.49 -32.17 21.19
C LEU A 642 -7.04 -32.59 20.92
N ARG A 643 -6.16 -32.39 21.89
CA ARG A 643 -4.75 -32.80 21.84
C ARG A 643 -4.57 -34.27 22.13
N GLU A 644 -5.42 -34.81 22.99
CA GLU A 644 -5.48 -36.21 23.40
C GLU A 644 -6.90 -36.71 23.20
N CYS A 645 -7.05 -37.96 22.75
CA CYS A 645 -8.36 -38.57 22.59
C CYS A 645 -8.83 -39.13 23.93
N PRO A 646 -9.98 -38.70 24.48
CA PRO A 646 -10.47 -39.19 25.74
C PRO A 646 -11.28 -40.52 25.62
N ILE A 647 -11.46 -41.03 24.40
CA ILE A 647 -12.22 -42.25 24.14
C ILE A 647 -11.31 -43.32 23.51
N ASP A 648 -11.63 -43.84 22.34
CA ASP A 648 -11.00 -45.02 21.74
C ASP A 648 -10.10 -44.73 20.54
N PHE A 649 -9.99 -43.46 20.15
CA PHE A 649 -9.12 -43.02 19.03
C PHE A 649 -9.55 -43.59 17.66
N ARG A 650 -10.86 -43.89 17.48
CA ARG A 650 -11.44 -44.53 16.30
C ARG A 650 -11.14 -43.77 14.99
N CYS A 651 -11.16 -42.42 14.98
CA CYS A 651 -10.90 -41.61 13.80
C CYS A 651 -9.52 -41.90 13.15
N MET A 652 -8.55 -42.38 13.92
CA MET A 652 -7.23 -42.81 13.45
C MET A 652 -7.12 -44.33 13.31
N LYS A 653 -7.71 -45.07 14.22
CA LYS A 653 -7.65 -46.54 14.24
C LYS A 653 -8.47 -47.21 13.11
N GLU A 654 -9.54 -46.57 12.66
CA GLU A 654 -10.40 -47.14 11.61
C GLU A 654 -9.93 -46.75 10.19
N LEU A 655 -8.96 -45.84 10.06
CA LEU A 655 -8.26 -45.64 8.80
C LEU A 655 -7.27 -46.80 8.55
N THR A 656 -7.57 -47.65 7.57
CA THR A 656 -6.86 -48.89 7.33
C THR A 656 -5.52 -48.68 6.62
N VAL A 657 -4.59 -49.63 6.81
CA VAL A 657 -3.29 -49.69 6.10
C VAL A 657 -3.48 -49.77 4.58
N ASP A 658 -4.45 -50.57 4.12
CA ASP A 658 -4.74 -50.71 2.69
C ASP A 658 -5.16 -49.39 2.05
N THR A 659 -5.99 -48.61 2.70
CA THR A 659 -6.42 -47.28 2.22
C THR A 659 -5.20 -46.37 2.04
N VAL A 660 -4.31 -46.33 3.03
CA VAL A 660 -3.11 -45.46 2.98
C VAL A 660 -2.10 -46.00 1.94
N THR A 661 -1.86 -47.31 1.88
CA THR A 661 -0.99 -47.95 0.89
C THR A 661 -1.48 -47.65 -0.53
N THR A 662 -2.77 -47.83 -0.80
CA THR A 662 -3.38 -47.54 -2.11
C THR A 662 -3.17 -46.07 -2.49
N ALA A 663 -3.45 -45.14 -1.57
CA ALA A 663 -3.26 -43.70 -1.85
C ALA A 663 -1.80 -43.34 -2.18
N VAL A 664 -0.83 -43.93 -1.49
CA VAL A 664 0.60 -43.74 -1.78
C VAL A 664 0.97 -44.34 -3.15
N VAL A 665 0.56 -45.59 -3.44
CA VAL A 665 0.85 -46.24 -4.71
C VAL A 665 0.22 -45.51 -5.89
N GLU A 666 -1.03 -45.10 -5.80
CA GLU A 666 -1.70 -44.30 -6.83
C GLU A 666 -0.98 -42.97 -7.08
N SER A 667 -0.57 -42.27 -6.00
CA SER A 667 0.18 -41.02 -6.14
C SER A 667 1.54 -41.20 -6.81
N LEU A 668 2.23 -42.32 -6.54
CA LEU A 668 3.49 -42.65 -7.20
C LEU A 668 3.30 -43.08 -8.65
N SER A 669 2.17 -43.70 -9.00
CA SER A 669 1.88 -44.15 -10.38
C SER A 669 1.51 -42.98 -11.31
N LEU A 670 1.04 -41.87 -10.77
CA LEU A 670 0.76 -40.65 -11.50
C LEU A 670 2.01 -39.75 -11.70
N ASN A 671 3.13 -40.15 -11.16
CA ASN A 671 4.41 -39.45 -11.28
C ASN A 671 5.30 -40.28 -12.24
N PRO A 672 5.39 -39.91 -13.55
CA PRO A 672 6.15 -40.65 -14.54
C PRO A 672 7.67 -40.59 -14.31
#